data_5d25ccaf510cec6fce876269a5ce3131
#
_entry.id   5d25ccaf510cec6fce876269a5ce3131
#
_cell.length_a   1.000
_cell.length_b   1.000
_cell.length_c   1.000
_cell.angle_alpha   90.00
_cell.angle_beta   90.00
_cell.angle_gamma   90.00
#
_symmetry.space_group_name_H-M   'P 1'
#
loop_
_entity.id
_entity.type
_entity.pdbx_description
1 polymer ?
#
loop_
_entity_poly.entity_id
_entity_poly.type
_entity_poly.pdbx_seq_one_letter_code
_entity_poly.pdbx_strand_id
1 'polypeptide(L)'
;MAERINNGTDYLKVKTRGGSNPSGKRKVYFTCHPKDFDLYFDKVCDDIFKTQDCAIYYTADMTAPLPEQYLESDLGQMSLFVMPVTFRLLTENSRVMDFDFAFATSEKHLIPVLPIVMETNTDENIKTFFDEKYKARFGERQYLSPYMRDITAISYEEKLKKYLSSILLDDDTVERVRKAFDAYIFLSYRKKDRNHANELMGLIHKNPLYRDVAIWYDEFLTPGESFEENIKKALDKSELFALLVTPNLINEENYVQTTEYPYAHNKAKKVVLPAEMVKTDRDELKKQYPGIPDCVNAHTDELDSGIIDGLRSISLRANEDDPEHCYLIGLAYLDGIDVEVNKEYALELITAAAELDYPEAMKKLFFMFQEGDKIQVNYNKALHWAQKLYDYYLKTKGEKSDYTLVWLNNLAIEYGNLGEYQKALELKGKCYELHCKVFGEEYFDTLNSLNNLGNAYSDLGDYQKAVELHEKCYELSCKILGEKHTDTISSLNNLACSYSDLGNYQKAVELHKKCYELSCKVLGEEHPYTLSSLNNLACSYSDLGDYQKAVGLKEKCYELRCKVFGEKHPTTLSVLDALAITYSDLGKYQKALELNKKCYELRCKILGERHPVTLNSLNNLACSCSDIGEYQKAFELHEKCYKLRCKVLGEEHPDTLCSLNNFAYAYSKLGEYQKAFELHEKCYKLRCKVLGEEYFETLNSLNNLAYAYSDIGDYQKSLELSEKFYKLRFKVLGEEHPTTLSALDTLAYVYSKLKNYQKALEIHEKCYKLRCKILGGEQPVTLSSLNNLAVAYSNLCDYQKALELFEKCYDLRCEVLGEEHPDTLETLLCLNYVREKLQN
;
A
#
# COMPACT_ATOMS: atom_id res chain seq x y z
N MET A 1 29.54 4.42 -2.96
CA MET A 1 28.90 4.73 -4.25
C MET A 1 27.61 5.58 -4.11
N ALA A 2 27.25 6.01 -2.90
CA ALA A 2 26.06 6.85 -2.65
C ALA A 2 26.32 8.37 -2.73
N GLU A 3 27.52 8.81 -3.10
CA GLU A 3 27.92 10.23 -3.03
C GLU A 3 27.84 11.00 -4.36
N ARG A 4 27.34 10.39 -5.45
CA ARG A 4 27.27 11.07 -6.76
C ARG A 4 25.90 11.58 -7.19
N ILE A 5 24.87 11.48 -6.33
CA ILE A 5 23.51 11.98 -6.65
C ILE A 5 23.31 13.46 -6.26
N ASN A 6 24.31 14.12 -5.65
CA ASN A 6 24.14 15.47 -5.07
C ASN A 6 25.07 16.56 -5.64
N ASN A 7 25.37 16.58 -6.93
CA ASN A 7 25.99 17.77 -7.50
C ASN A 7 25.40 18.09 -8.90
N GLY A 8 24.40 18.97 -8.92
CA GLY A 8 24.07 19.99 -9.90
C GLY A 8 24.18 19.62 -11.38
N THR A 9 23.10 19.14 -11.92
CA THR A 9 22.44 19.13 -13.22
C THR A 9 21.78 17.76 -13.43
N ASP A 10 20.59 17.57 -12.84
CA ASP A 10 19.79 16.36 -13.08
C ASP A 10 19.21 16.38 -14.50
N TYR A 11 19.96 15.88 -15.47
CA TYR A 11 19.47 15.67 -16.84
C TYR A 11 18.36 14.60 -16.89
N LEU A 12 18.42 13.59 -16.01
CA LEU A 12 17.39 12.58 -15.87
C LEU A 12 16.53 12.85 -14.64
N LYS A 13 15.23 12.96 -14.86
CA LYS A 13 14.22 12.91 -13.81
C LYS A 13 13.75 11.47 -13.62
N VAL A 14 13.23 11.14 -12.45
CA VAL A 14 12.72 9.81 -12.13
C VAL A 14 11.29 9.89 -11.60
N LYS A 15 10.43 9.01 -12.11
CA LYS A 15 9.09 8.77 -11.60
C LYS A 15 9.02 7.33 -11.10
N THR A 16 8.50 7.12 -9.89
CA THR A 16 8.33 5.79 -9.30
C THR A 16 6.88 5.59 -8.90
N ARG A 17 6.48 4.33 -8.77
CA ARG A 17 5.14 4.01 -8.28
C ARG A 17 4.96 4.65 -6.91
N GLY A 18 4.10 5.67 -6.89
CA GLY A 18 3.81 6.37 -5.68
C GLY A 18 4.97 7.18 -5.09
N GLY A 19 5.97 7.60 -5.87
CA GLY A 19 7.11 8.37 -5.38
C GLY A 19 8.00 7.63 -4.38
N SER A 20 7.96 6.29 -4.40
CA SER A 20 8.85 5.44 -3.59
C SER A 20 10.31 5.64 -3.98
N ASN A 21 11.24 5.29 -3.10
CA ASN A 21 12.68 5.38 -3.37
C ASN A 21 13.03 4.60 -4.66
N PRO A 22 13.70 5.21 -5.65
CA PRO A 22 14.12 4.52 -6.86
C PRO A 22 15.28 3.53 -6.64
N SER A 23 15.97 3.60 -5.49
CA SER A 23 17.10 2.72 -5.18
C SER A 23 16.64 1.26 -5.07
N GLY A 24 17.34 0.38 -5.74
CA GLY A 24 17.02 -1.05 -5.76
C GLY A 24 15.90 -1.46 -6.73
N LYS A 25 15.26 -0.50 -7.42
CA LYS A 25 14.24 -0.81 -8.44
C LYS A 25 14.85 -0.95 -9.81
N ARG A 26 14.24 -1.77 -10.67
CA ARG A 26 14.58 -1.87 -12.08
C ARG A 26 14.36 -0.53 -12.77
N LYS A 27 15.30 -0.15 -13.62
CA LYS A 27 15.33 1.15 -14.28
C LYS A 27 14.71 1.05 -15.66
N VAL A 28 13.67 1.81 -15.90
CA VAL A 28 12.99 1.94 -17.20
C VAL A 28 13.24 3.33 -17.73
N TYR A 29 13.65 3.47 -18.99
CA TYR A 29 13.79 4.77 -19.63
C TYR A 29 12.59 5.05 -20.53
N PHE A 30 11.91 6.15 -20.27
CA PHE A 30 10.80 6.63 -21.10
C PHE A 30 11.29 7.70 -22.07
N THR A 31 11.01 7.52 -23.35
CA THR A 31 11.32 8.50 -24.38
C THR A 31 10.24 8.53 -25.45
N CYS A 32 9.86 9.71 -25.91
CA CYS A 32 8.83 9.90 -26.95
C CYS A 32 9.12 11.19 -27.74
N HIS A 33 8.37 11.40 -28.83
CA HIS A 33 8.46 12.68 -29.54
C HIS A 33 8.13 13.84 -28.57
N PRO A 34 8.94 14.94 -28.52
CA PRO A 34 8.79 16.01 -27.51
C PRO A 34 7.39 16.58 -27.39
N LYS A 35 6.68 16.74 -28.51
CA LYS A 35 5.30 17.27 -28.54
C LYS A 35 4.25 16.28 -28.01
N ASP A 36 4.61 15.02 -27.78
CA ASP A 36 3.72 13.95 -27.35
C ASP A 36 3.91 13.61 -25.86
N PHE A 37 4.90 14.21 -25.20
CA PHE A 37 5.24 13.91 -23.81
C PHE A 37 4.06 14.15 -22.86
N ASP A 38 3.50 15.34 -22.85
CA ASP A 38 2.37 15.69 -21.95
C ASP A 38 1.10 14.87 -22.24
N LEU A 39 0.97 14.32 -23.46
CA LEU A 39 -0.17 13.51 -23.85
C LEU A 39 -0.09 12.07 -23.34
N TYR A 40 1.10 11.49 -23.29
CA TYR A 40 1.24 10.05 -23.10
C TYR A 40 2.11 9.62 -21.91
N PHE A 41 2.93 10.50 -21.36
CA PHE A 41 3.86 10.15 -20.27
C PHE A 41 3.13 9.58 -19.05
N ASP A 42 2.17 10.32 -18.50
CA ASP A 42 1.47 9.88 -17.31
C ASP A 42 0.65 8.62 -17.55
N LYS A 43 -0.02 8.53 -18.71
CA LYS A 43 -0.81 7.36 -19.07
C LYS A 43 0.02 6.08 -19.16
N VAL A 44 1.16 6.14 -19.86
CA VAL A 44 2.03 4.97 -20.03
C VAL A 44 2.71 4.60 -18.71
N CYS A 45 3.16 5.61 -17.93
CA CYS A 45 3.70 5.35 -16.59
C CYS A 45 2.67 4.68 -15.69
N ASP A 46 1.42 5.15 -15.67
CA ASP A 46 0.35 4.58 -14.87
C ASP A 46 0.05 3.13 -15.28
N ASP A 47 0.06 2.83 -16.58
CA ASP A 47 -0.16 1.48 -17.09
C ASP A 47 1.00 0.53 -16.67
N ILE A 48 2.24 1.00 -16.72
CA ILE A 48 3.41 0.24 -16.24
C ILE A 48 3.31 0.03 -14.73
N PHE A 49 3.00 1.07 -13.95
CA PHE A 49 2.92 0.98 -12.49
C PHE A 49 1.76 0.14 -11.97
N LYS A 50 0.69 -0.06 -12.74
CA LYS A 50 -0.37 -1.04 -12.41
C LYS A 50 0.17 -2.48 -12.41
N THR A 51 1.19 -2.74 -13.19
CA THR A 51 1.71 -4.08 -13.44
C THR A 51 2.99 -4.38 -12.66
N GLN A 52 3.92 -3.41 -12.55
CA GLN A 52 5.25 -3.61 -11.98
C GLN A 52 5.70 -2.42 -11.14
N ASP A 53 6.49 -2.69 -10.09
CA ASP A 53 7.17 -1.68 -9.29
C ASP A 53 8.59 -1.43 -9.84
N CYS A 54 8.73 -0.37 -10.61
CA CYS A 54 9.98 0.04 -11.25
C CYS A 54 10.24 1.53 -11.09
N ALA A 55 11.40 2.01 -11.49
CA ALA A 55 11.76 3.42 -11.57
C ALA A 55 11.82 3.85 -13.03
N ILE A 56 10.94 4.79 -13.44
CA ILE A 56 10.88 5.30 -14.81
C ILE A 56 11.67 6.61 -14.89
N TYR A 57 12.76 6.58 -15.66
CA TYR A 57 13.65 7.72 -15.91
C TYR A 57 13.25 8.39 -17.22
N TYR A 58 13.39 9.71 -17.29
CA TYR A 58 13.12 10.50 -18.49
C TYR A 58 13.94 11.80 -18.49
N THR A 59 14.18 12.38 -19.65
CA THR A 59 14.91 13.65 -19.73
C THR A 59 13.97 14.84 -19.51
N ALA A 60 14.47 15.86 -18.79
CA ALA A 60 13.72 17.09 -18.58
C ALA A 60 13.53 17.88 -19.90
N ASP A 61 14.52 17.80 -20.80
CA ASP A 61 14.45 18.34 -22.16
C ASP A 61 14.64 17.21 -23.18
N MET A 62 13.57 16.87 -23.86
CA MET A 62 13.57 15.82 -24.90
C MET A 62 14.02 16.33 -26.27
N THR A 63 14.35 17.60 -26.42
CA THR A 63 14.79 18.19 -27.69
C THR A 63 16.31 18.14 -27.86
N ALA A 64 17.08 18.16 -26.76
CA ALA A 64 18.52 18.14 -26.74
C ALA A 64 19.09 16.73 -26.48
N PRO A 65 20.19 16.31 -27.17
CA PRO A 65 20.86 15.08 -26.86
C PRO A 65 21.46 15.09 -25.46
N LEU A 66 21.51 13.91 -24.79
CA LEU A 66 22.24 13.77 -23.55
C LEU A 66 23.73 13.92 -23.78
N PRO A 67 24.46 14.63 -22.88
CA PRO A 67 25.93 14.69 -22.99
C PRO A 67 26.55 13.29 -22.91
N GLU A 68 27.61 13.03 -23.70
CA GLU A 68 28.27 11.72 -23.81
C GLU A 68 28.66 11.10 -22.46
N GLN A 69 29.02 11.92 -21.48
CA GLN A 69 29.42 11.47 -20.16
C GLN A 69 28.29 10.77 -19.36
N TYR A 70 27.02 10.97 -19.74
CA TYR A 70 25.85 10.37 -19.07
C TYR A 70 25.28 9.15 -19.80
N LEU A 71 25.73 8.92 -21.03
CA LEU A 71 25.24 7.83 -21.88
C LEU A 71 25.54 6.45 -21.30
N GLU A 72 26.78 6.20 -20.95
CA GLU A 72 27.20 4.89 -20.41
C GLU A 72 26.82 4.72 -18.92
N SER A 73 26.93 5.79 -18.12
CA SER A 73 26.67 5.71 -16.70
C SER A 73 25.18 5.63 -16.36
N ASP A 74 24.32 6.21 -17.17
CA ASP A 74 22.91 6.36 -16.87
C ASP A 74 22.00 5.57 -17.81
N LEU A 75 22.10 5.79 -19.15
CA LEU A 75 21.29 5.05 -20.12
C LEU A 75 21.73 3.58 -20.28
N GLY A 76 23.02 3.29 -20.21
CA GLY A 76 23.55 1.93 -20.29
C GLY A 76 23.13 1.02 -19.10
N GLN A 77 22.59 1.61 -18.01
CA GLN A 77 22.08 0.87 -16.86
C GLN A 77 20.56 0.63 -16.90
N MET A 78 19.88 1.06 -17.96
CA MET A 78 18.44 0.86 -18.09
C MET A 78 18.13 -0.58 -18.49
N SER A 79 17.12 -1.15 -17.85
CA SER A 79 16.64 -2.51 -18.16
C SER A 79 15.69 -2.54 -19.35
N LEU A 80 15.06 -1.40 -19.67
CA LEU A 80 14.05 -1.29 -20.70
C LEU A 80 13.91 0.15 -21.18
N PHE A 81 13.74 0.35 -22.49
CA PHE A 81 13.30 1.60 -23.09
C PHE A 81 11.83 1.49 -23.49
N VAL A 82 11.00 2.40 -23.02
CA VAL A 82 9.59 2.48 -23.38
C VAL A 82 9.36 3.67 -24.30
N MET A 83 8.79 3.39 -25.46
CA MET A 83 8.64 4.37 -26.55
C MET A 83 7.18 4.44 -27.02
N PRO A 84 6.41 5.45 -26.60
CA PRO A 84 5.15 5.80 -27.26
C PRO A 84 5.36 6.13 -28.73
N VAL A 85 4.71 5.36 -29.61
CA VAL A 85 4.84 5.53 -31.06
C VAL A 85 3.61 6.24 -31.61
N THR A 86 3.86 7.37 -32.22
CA THR A 86 2.85 8.24 -32.84
C THR A 86 3.20 8.50 -34.30
N PHE A 87 2.28 9.05 -35.07
CA PHE A 87 2.55 9.49 -36.44
C PHE A 87 3.71 10.49 -36.50
N ARG A 88 3.80 11.39 -35.50
CA ARG A 88 4.89 12.35 -35.39
C ARG A 88 6.24 11.68 -35.22
N LEU A 89 6.33 10.71 -34.31
CA LEU A 89 7.59 9.98 -34.11
C LEU A 89 8.05 9.26 -35.37
N LEU A 90 7.10 8.79 -36.19
CA LEU A 90 7.42 8.06 -37.44
C LEU A 90 7.76 8.98 -38.61
N THR A 91 7.26 10.23 -38.65
CA THR A 91 7.37 11.12 -39.80
C THR A 91 8.26 12.33 -39.60
N GLU A 92 8.37 12.85 -38.35
CA GLU A 92 9.24 13.98 -38.03
C GLU A 92 10.62 13.46 -37.56
N ASN A 93 11.67 14.26 -37.83
CA ASN A 93 12.99 13.97 -37.27
C ASN A 93 12.99 14.32 -35.77
N SER A 94 13.46 13.40 -34.96
CA SER A 94 13.52 13.59 -33.52
C SER A 94 14.73 12.89 -32.94
N ARG A 95 15.31 13.49 -31.90
CA ARG A 95 16.35 12.87 -31.08
C ARG A 95 16.04 11.43 -30.70
N VAL A 96 14.78 11.14 -30.42
CA VAL A 96 14.31 9.84 -29.94
C VAL A 96 14.70 8.69 -30.89
N MET A 97 14.50 8.86 -32.19
CA MET A 97 14.85 7.84 -33.17
C MET A 97 16.35 7.89 -33.52
N ASP A 98 16.87 9.09 -33.69
CA ASP A 98 18.25 9.27 -34.17
C ASP A 98 19.28 8.96 -33.08
N PHE A 99 18.89 9.01 -31.81
CA PHE A 99 19.81 8.86 -30.71
C PHE A 99 19.31 7.80 -29.68
N ASP A 100 18.17 7.98 -29.01
CA ASP A 100 17.73 7.08 -27.90
C ASP A 100 17.49 5.66 -28.42
N PHE A 101 16.78 5.53 -29.53
CA PHE A 101 16.50 4.22 -30.13
C PHE A 101 17.79 3.57 -30.70
N ALA A 102 18.63 4.35 -31.39
CA ALA A 102 19.89 3.87 -31.91
C ALA A 102 20.84 3.43 -30.79
N PHE A 103 20.89 4.15 -29.67
CA PHE A 103 21.66 3.77 -28.48
C PHE A 103 21.19 2.44 -27.92
N ALA A 104 19.88 2.30 -27.63
CA ALA A 104 19.33 1.10 -27.03
C ALA A 104 19.54 -0.15 -27.92
N THR A 105 19.41 0.00 -29.24
CA THR A 105 19.49 -1.10 -30.22
C THR A 105 20.88 -1.38 -30.75
N SER A 106 21.92 -0.63 -30.35
CA SER A 106 23.29 -0.84 -30.76
C SER A 106 23.83 -2.20 -30.32
N GLU A 107 24.74 -2.79 -31.07
CA GLU A 107 25.41 -4.07 -30.76
C GLU A 107 26.09 -4.05 -29.37
N LYS A 108 26.45 -2.88 -28.87
CA LYS A 108 27.12 -2.70 -27.58
C LYS A 108 26.15 -2.81 -26.40
N HIS A 109 24.91 -2.33 -26.53
CA HIS A 109 23.99 -2.19 -25.40
C HIS A 109 22.87 -3.25 -25.41
N LEU A 110 22.25 -3.50 -26.58
CA LEU A 110 21.17 -4.48 -26.77
C LEU A 110 20.06 -4.35 -25.72
N ILE A 111 19.73 -3.12 -25.32
CA ILE A 111 18.67 -2.89 -24.32
C ILE A 111 17.31 -3.11 -24.97
N PRO A 112 16.41 -3.89 -24.33
CA PRO A 112 15.06 -4.09 -24.84
C PRO A 112 14.32 -2.77 -25.07
N VAL A 113 13.61 -2.65 -26.19
CA VAL A 113 12.77 -1.50 -26.50
C VAL A 113 11.33 -1.95 -26.63
N LEU A 114 10.43 -1.34 -25.85
CA LEU A 114 9.00 -1.55 -25.89
C LEU A 114 8.31 -0.42 -26.67
N PRO A 115 7.98 -0.62 -27.95
CA PRO A 115 7.16 0.31 -28.70
C PRO A 115 5.69 0.18 -28.27
N ILE A 116 5.04 1.28 -27.92
CA ILE A 116 3.61 1.33 -27.60
C ILE A 116 2.92 2.27 -28.59
N VAL A 117 2.13 1.70 -29.51
CA VAL A 117 1.41 2.49 -30.52
C VAL A 117 0.22 3.19 -29.87
N MET A 118 0.29 4.53 -29.81
CA MET A 118 -0.65 5.38 -29.09
C MET A 118 -1.73 5.99 -29.97
N GLU A 119 -1.79 5.63 -31.24
CA GLU A 119 -2.78 6.17 -32.18
C GLU A 119 -3.57 5.05 -32.82
N THR A 120 -4.88 5.30 -33.03
CA THR A 120 -5.78 4.42 -33.79
C THR A 120 -6.14 5.09 -35.09
N ASN A 121 -6.15 4.34 -36.18
CA ASN A 121 -6.72 4.81 -37.42
C ASN A 121 -7.68 3.77 -37.99
N THR A 122 -8.90 4.20 -38.31
CA THR A 122 -9.94 3.38 -38.92
C THR A 122 -9.90 3.44 -40.45
N ASP A 123 -9.11 4.34 -41.04
CA ASP A 123 -8.88 4.47 -42.46
C ASP A 123 -7.76 3.53 -42.89
N GLU A 124 -8.06 2.58 -43.77
CA GLU A 124 -7.11 1.55 -44.24
C GLU A 124 -5.88 2.15 -44.93
N ASN A 125 -6.01 3.26 -45.67
CA ASN A 125 -4.88 3.90 -46.33
C ASN A 125 -3.91 4.52 -45.34
N ILE A 126 -4.43 5.15 -44.29
CA ILE A 126 -3.64 5.75 -43.24
C ILE A 126 -2.98 4.66 -42.39
N LYS A 127 -3.71 3.56 -42.14
CA LYS A 127 -3.15 2.39 -41.45
C LYS A 127 -1.99 1.77 -42.23
N THR A 128 -2.18 1.54 -43.53
CA THR A 128 -1.10 1.01 -44.40
C THR A 128 0.11 1.93 -44.41
N PHE A 129 -0.10 3.25 -44.50
CA PHE A 129 0.98 4.23 -44.43
C PHE A 129 1.69 4.23 -43.07
N PHE A 130 0.93 4.10 -41.96
CA PHE A 130 1.49 3.99 -40.62
C PHE A 130 2.36 2.73 -40.51
N ASP A 131 1.86 1.59 -40.93
CA ASP A 131 2.54 0.30 -40.88
C ASP A 131 3.83 0.32 -41.73
N GLU A 132 3.80 0.92 -42.91
CA GLU A 132 5.01 1.12 -43.74
C GLU A 132 6.05 2.00 -43.05
N LYS A 133 5.64 3.13 -42.43
CA LYS A 133 6.53 4.01 -41.67
C LYS A 133 7.07 3.36 -40.41
N TYR A 134 6.21 2.60 -39.70
CA TYR A 134 6.62 1.83 -38.54
C TYR A 134 7.68 0.79 -38.93
N LYS A 135 7.43 -0.02 -39.95
CA LYS A 135 8.38 -1.01 -40.49
C LYS A 135 9.70 -0.41 -40.94
N ALA A 136 9.66 0.77 -41.54
CA ALA A 136 10.86 1.49 -41.96
C ALA A 136 11.74 1.97 -40.79
N ARG A 137 11.13 2.31 -39.64
CA ARG A 137 11.85 2.85 -38.47
C ARG A 137 12.19 1.77 -37.43
N PHE A 138 11.26 0.85 -37.14
CA PHE A 138 11.38 -0.18 -36.10
C PHE A 138 11.67 -1.58 -36.67
N GLY A 139 11.66 -1.75 -37.99
CA GLY A 139 11.81 -3.06 -38.65
C GLY A 139 10.60 -3.96 -38.38
N GLU A 140 10.82 -5.25 -38.22
CA GLU A 140 9.79 -6.26 -37.91
C GLU A 140 9.52 -6.37 -36.41
N ARG A 141 9.88 -5.36 -35.60
CA ARG A 141 9.67 -5.38 -34.15
C ARG A 141 8.18 -5.32 -33.80
N GLN A 142 7.77 -6.17 -32.88
CA GLN A 142 6.41 -6.18 -32.37
C GLN A 142 6.16 -4.96 -31.49
N TYR A 143 4.92 -4.49 -31.45
CA TYR A 143 4.47 -3.39 -30.59
C TYR A 143 3.24 -3.74 -29.77
N LEU A 144 3.00 -3.05 -28.67
CA LEU A 144 1.74 -3.08 -27.95
C LEU A 144 0.89 -1.87 -28.33
N SER A 145 -0.44 -2.00 -28.22
CA SER A 145 -1.34 -0.86 -28.40
C SER A 145 -2.54 -0.95 -27.46
N PRO A 146 -2.84 0.10 -26.68
CA PRO A 146 -4.02 0.14 -25.83
C PRO A 146 -5.34 0.23 -26.64
N TYR A 147 -5.23 0.38 -27.95
CA TYR A 147 -6.38 0.57 -28.86
C TYR A 147 -6.64 -0.63 -29.77
N MET A 148 -5.79 -1.67 -29.71
CA MET A 148 -6.07 -2.90 -30.45
C MET A 148 -7.30 -3.59 -29.88
N ARG A 149 -8.39 -3.61 -30.67
CA ARG A 149 -9.62 -4.34 -30.39
C ARG A 149 -9.63 -5.67 -31.15
N ASP A 150 -8.77 -6.55 -30.79
CA ASP A 150 -8.93 -7.95 -31.21
C ASP A 150 -9.71 -8.67 -30.09
N ILE A 151 -10.95 -9.02 -30.38
CA ILE A 151 -11.88 -9.69 -29.46
C ILE A 151 -11.35 -11.08 -29.05
N THR A 152 -10.41 -11.63 -29.82
CA THR A 152 -9.83 -12.95 -29.61
C THR A 152 -8.45 -12.91 -28.93
N ALA A 153 -7.85 -11.73 -28.74
CA ALA A 153 -6.52 -11.56 -28.15
C ALA A 153 -6.57 -11.20 -26.65
N ILE A 154 -5.52 -11.57 -25.92
CA ILE A 154 -5.27 -11.09 -24.56
C ILE A 154 -5.29 -9.54 -24.56
N SER A 155 -5.84 -8.95 -23.49
CA SER A 155 -5.91 -7.50 -23.36
C SER A 155 -4.52 -6.84 -23.39
N TYR A 156 -4.48 -5.58 -23.80
CA TYR A 156 -3.24 -4.78 -23.75
C TYR A 156 -2.58 -4.82 -22.36
N GLU A 157 -3.39 -4.70 -21.29
CA GLU A 157 -2.90 -4.69 -19.92
C GLU A 157 -2.28 -6.03 -19.52
N GLU A 158 -2.85 -7.15 -19.96
CA GLU A 158 -2.28 -8.49 -19.72
C GLU A 158 -1.00 -8.71 -20.52
N LYS A 159 -0.95 -8.30 -21.81
CA LYS A 159 0.27 -8.36 -22.61
C LYS A 159 1.39 -7.51 -22.02
N LEU A 160 1.07 -6.28 -21.61
CA LEU A 160 2.01 -5.38 -20.95
C LEU A 160 2.54 -6.00 -19.65
N LYS A 161 1.65 -6.59 -18.86
CA LYS A 161 2.02 -7.26 -17.62
C LYS A 161 2.95 -8.45 -17.85
N LYS A 162 2.61 -9.37 -18.76
CA LYS A 162 3.46 -10.52 -19.13
C LYS A 162 4.85 -10.05 -19.58
N TYR A 163 4.91 -9.06 -20.48
CA TYR A 163 6.16 -8.52 -20.98
C TYR A 163 7.01 -7.87 -19.88
N LEU A 164 6.42 -6.99 -19.07
CA LEU A 164 7.15 -6.32 -18.00
C LEU A 164 7.62 -7.29 -16.91
N SER A 165 6.82 -8.30 -16.59
CA SER A 165 7.23 -9.36 -15.65
C SER A 165 8.45 -10.14 -16.15
N SER A 166 8.55 -10.39 -17.45
CA SER A 166 9.68 -11.12 -18.03
C SER A 166 10.98 -10.30 -18.14
N ILE A 167 10.89 -8.97 -18.23
CA ILE A 167 12.06 -8.09 -18.43
C ILE A 167 12.49 -7.38 -17.13
N LEU A 168 11.53 -7.02 -16.27
CA LEU A 168 11.82 -6.26 -15.05
C LEU A 168 12.07 -7.14 -13.82
N LEU A 169 11.86 -8.45 -13.91
CA LEU A 169 12.40 -9.39 -12.93
C LEU A 169 13.93 -9.46 -13.07
N ASP A 170 14.59 -9.85 -11.99
CA ASP A 170 16.04 -10.06 -12.01
C ASP A 170 16.41 -11.12 -13.06
N ASP A 171 17.32 -10.78 -13.99
CA ASP A 171 17.68 -11.66 -15.09
C ASP A 171 18.17 -13.02 -14.62
N ASP A 172 18.89 -13.07 -13.48
CA ASP A 172 19.32 -14.31 -12.86
C ASP A 172 18.12 -15.13 -12.37
N THR A 173 17.14 -14.50 -11.74
CA THR A 173 15.91 -15.16 -11.28
C THR A 173 15.08 -15.67 -12.45
N VAL A 174 14.89 -14.88 -13.50
CA VAL A 174 14.17 -15.32 -14.72
C VAL A 174 14.87 -16.49 -15.39
N GLU A 175 16.20 -16.44 -15.48
CA GLU A 175 16.98 -17.55 -16.07
C GLU A 175 16.92 -18.82 -15.20
N ARG A 176 16.96 -18.67 -13.86
CA ARG A 176 16.76 -19.78 -12.93
C ARG A 176 15.37 -20.39 -13.06
N VAL A 177 14.32 -19.54 -13.12
CA VAL A 177 12.94 -19.98 -13.36
C VAL A 177 12.83 -20.76 -14.67
N ARG A 178 13.38 -20.22 -15.75
CA ARG A 178 13.36 -20.93 -17.06
C ARG A 178 14.12 -22.26 -17.05
N LYS A 179 15.19 -22.35 -16.29
CA LYS A 179 15.94 -23.60 -16.12
C LYS A 179 15.24 -24.60 -15.18
N ALA A 180 14.30 -24.14 -14.37
CA ALA A 180 13.56 -25.01 -13.46
C ALA A 180 12.45 -25.80 -14.17
N PHE A 181 11.93 -25.35 -15.30
CA PHE A 181 10.94 -26.12 -16.05
C PHE A 181 11.51 -27.47 -16.49
N ASP A 182 10.68 -28.50 -16.35
CA ASP A 182 11.05 -29.87 -16.74
C ASP A 182 11.32 -30.01 -18.24
N ALA A 183 10.49 -29.36 -19.04
CA ALA A 183 10.61 -29.31 -20.50
C ALA A 183 9.83 -28.13 -21.09
N TYR A 184 10.09 -27.85 -22.35
CA TYR A 184 9.40 -26.84 -23.14
C TYR A 184 8.65 -27.47 -24.30
N ILE A 185 7.37 -27.15 -24.43
CA ILE A 185 6.52 -27.49 -25.59
C ILE A 185 6.28 -26.25 -26.41
N PHE A 186 6.52 -26.28 -27.71
CA PHE A 186 6.06 -25.23 -28.62
C PHE A 186 4.68 -25.59 -29.15
N LEU A 187 3.66 -24.80 -28.76
CA LEU A 187 2.28 -25.00 -29.25
C LEU A 187 2.00 -24.07 -30.42
N SER A 188 1.82 -24.66 -31.58
CA SER A 188 1.51 -23.99 -32.83
C SER A 188 0.03 -24.12 -33.16
N TYR A 189 -0.65 -22.99 -33.41
CA TYR A 189 -2.08 -22.94 -33.70
C TYR A 189 -2.47 -21.68 -34.47
N ARG A 190 -3.68 -21.67 -35.03
CA ARG A 190 -4.29 -20.48 -35.65
C ARG A 190 -4.94 -19.60 -34.59
N LYS A 191 -4.72 -18.30 -34.64
CA LYS A 191 -5.33 -17.33 -33.65
C LYS A 191 -6.84 -17.49 -33.49
N LYS A 192 -7.54 -17.93 -34.59
CA LYS A 192 -8.97 -18.23 -34.54
C LYS A 192 -9.33 -19.43 -33.64
N ASP A 193 -8.36 -20.31 -33.37
CA ASP A 193 -8.54 -21.55 -32.61
C ASP A 193 -8.00 -21.48 -31.18
N ARG A 194 -7.82 -20.28 -30.64
CA ARG A 194 -7.29 -20.04 -29.31
C ARG A 194 -8.03 -20.80 -28.20
N ASN A 195 -9.36 -20.92 -28.30
CA ASN A 195 -10.12 -21.66 -27.28
C ASN A 195 -9.71 -23.12 -27.23
N HIS A 196 -9.44 -23.73 -28.37
CA HIS A 196 -8.95 -25.11 -28.46
C HIS A 196 -7.49 -25.22 -28.00
N ALA A 197 -6.67 -24.19 -28.24
CA ALA A 197 -5.32 -24.15 -27.71
C ALA A 197 -5.31 -24.13 -26.18
N ASN A 198 -6.14 -23.28 -25.55
CA ASN A 198 -6.32 -23.24 -24.10
C ASN A 198 -6.85 -24.58 -23.54
N GLU A 199 -7.77 -25.24 -24.27
CA GLU A 199 -8.29 -26.55 -23.90
C GLU A 199 -7.17 -27.61 -23.93
N LEU A 200 -6.34 -27.66 -24.98
CA LEU A 200 -5.21 -28.59 -25.08
C LEU A 200 -4.17 -28.35 -23.98
N MET A 201 -3.82 -27.08 -23.70
CA MET A 201 -2.93 -26.74 -22.60
C MET A 201 -3.48 -27.20 -21.26
N GLY A 202 -4.78 -26.98 -21.03
CA GLY A 202 -5.48 -27.46 -19.83
C GLY A 202 -5.44 -28.98 -19.68
N LEU A 203 -5.61 -29.71 -20.78
CA LEU A 203 -5.51 -31.18 -20.80
C LEU A 203 -4.08 -31.65 -20.44
N ILE A 204 -3.07 -31.04 -21.01
CA ILE A 204 -1.66 -31.34 -20.68
C ILE A 204 -1.37 -31.11 -19.22
N HIS A 205 -1.72 -29.95 -18.68
CA HIS A 205 -1.44 -29.57 -17.28
C HIS A 205 -2.33 -30.26 -16.25
N LYS A 206 -3.47 -30.87 -16.63
CA LYS A 206 -4.26 -31.72 -15.73
C LYS A 206 -3.53 -33.01 -15.34
N ASN A 207 -2.60 -33.47 -16.18
CA ASN A 207 -1.79 -34.64 -15.85
C ASN A 207 -0.66 -34.25 -14.90
N PRO A 208 -0.56 -34.81 -13.69
CA PRO A 208 0.47 -34.43 -12.71
C PRO A 208 1.90 -34.52 -13.24
N LEU A 209 2.18 -35.48 -14.16
CA LEU A 209 3.50 -35.68 -14.75
C LEU A 209 3.94 -34.56 -15.69
N TYR A 210 3.00 -33.78 -16.25
CA TYR A 210 3.29 -32.70 -17.21
C TYR A 210 2.86 -31.34 -16.69
N ARG A 211 2.57 -31.21 -15.41
CA ARG A 211 2.08 -29.99 -14.78
C ARG A 211 3.12 -28.87 -14.82
N ASP A 212 4.39 -29.22 -14.68
CA ASP A 212 5.51 -28.27 -14.65
C ASP A 212 6.28 -28.18 -15.98
N VAL A 213 5.58 -28.46 -17.06
CA VAL A 213 6.09 -28.28 -18.43
C VAL A 213 5.66 -26.91 -18.93
N ALA A 214 6.62 -26.09 -19.39
CA ALA A 214 6.33 -24.83 -20.05
C ALA A 214 5.76 -25.05 -21.46
N ILE A 215 4.61 -24.41 -21.76
CA ILE A 215 4.01 -24.42 -23.10
C ILE A 215 4.15 -23.02 -23.69
N TRP A 216 5.03 -22.89 -24.68
CA TRP A 216 5.26 -21.65 -25.40
C TRP A 216 4.32 -21.56 -26.62
N TYR A 217 3.72 -20.39 -26.86
CA TYR A 217 2.85 -20.09 -27.98
C TYR A 217 2.96 -18.63 -28.39
N ASP A 218 2.37 -18.20 -29.50
CA ASP A 218 2.55 -16.90 -30.13
C ASP A 218 2.23 -15.68 -29.24
N GLU A 219 1.53 -15.85 -28.13
CA GLU A 219 1.23 -14.79 -27.16
C GLU A 219 2.41 -14.47 -26.21
N PHE A 220 3.44 -15.31 -26.16
CA PHE A 220 4.69 -15.04 -25.45
C PHE A 220 5.72 -14.26 -26.30
N LEU A 221 5.30 -13.74 -27.45
CA LEU A 221 6.15 -12.89 -28.28
C LEU A 221 6.61 -11.66 -27.52
N THR A 222 7.92 -11.44 -27.54
CA THR A 222 8.55 -10.30 -26.87
C THR A 222 8.34 -9.04 -27.72
N PRO A 223 7.56 -8.04 -27.26
CA PRO A 223 7.46 -6.76 -27.94
C PRO A 223 8.84 -6.15 -28.13
N GLY A 224 9.07 -5.51 -29.28
CA GLY A 224 10.37 -4.92 -29.61
C GLY A 224 11.35 -5.86 -30.29
N GLU A 225 11.09 -7.18 -30.34
CA GLU A 225 11.87 -8.15 -31.11
C GLU A 225 11.17 -8.55 -32.42
N SER A 226 11.92 -9.17 -33.32
CA SER A 226 11.38 -9.71 -34.57
C SER A 226 10.53 -10.94 -34.31
N PHE A 227 9.33 -10.98 -34.90
CA PHE A 227 8.39 -12.12 -34.80
C PHE A 227 9.04 -13.45 -35.21
N GLU A 228 9.73 -13.43 -36.34
CA GLU A 228 10.34 -14.65 -36.89
C GLU A 228 11.53 -15.14 -36.06
N GLU A 229 12.34 -14.23 -35.51
CA GLU A 229 13.45 -14.59 -34.62
C GLU A 229 12.97 -15.17 -33.28
N ASN A 230 11.94 -14.61 -32.70
CA ASN A 230 11.36 -15.11 -31.45
C ASN A 230 10.81 -16.53 -31.60
N ILE A 231 10.07 -16.77 -32.67
CA ILE A 231 9.54 -18.11 -32.97
C ILE A 231 10.67 -19.12 -33.16
N LYS A 232 11.73 -18.76 -33.93
CA LYS A 232 12.88 -19.66 -34.13
C LYS A 232 13.59 -19.94 -32.80
N LYS A 233 13.85 -18.93 -31.97
CA LYS A 233 14.45 -19.10 -30.64
C LYS A 233 13.61 -20.02 -29.74
N ALA A 234 12.28 -19.86 -29.74
CA ALA A 234 11.39 -20.69 -28.95
C ALA A 234 11.35 -22.14 -29.48
N LEU A 235 11.31 -22.32 -30.79
CA LEU A 235 11.38 -23.64 -31.43
C LEU A 235 12.72 -24.35 -31.12
N ASP A 236 13.83 -23.63 -31.18
CA ASP A 236 15.14 -24.21 -30.86
C ASP A 236 15.21 -24.68 -29.39
N LYS A 237 14.61 -23.95 -28.45
CA LYS A 237 14.55 -24.32 -27.04
C LYS A 237 13.57 -25.45 -26.74
N SER A 238 12.48 -25.59 -27.51
CA SER A 238 11.44 -26.60 -27.25
C SER A 238 11.94 -28.04 -27.50
N GLU A 239 11.43 -28.96 -26.72
CA GLU A 239 11.68 -30.40 -26.93
C GLU A 239 10.63 -31.05 -27.86
N LEU A 240 9.40 -30.50 -27.82
CA LEU A 240 8.26 -30.99 -28.60
C LEU A 240 7.60 -29.83 -29.35
N PHE A 241 7.18 -30.08 -30.57
CA PHE A 241 6.33 -29.24 -31.39
C PHE A 241 4.90 -29.80 -31.40
N ALA A 242 4.01 -29.23 -30.60
CA ALA A 242 2.61 -29.57 -30.60
C ALA A 242 1.86 -28.73 -31.64
N LEU A 243 1.24 -29.37 -32.59
CA LEU A 243 0.45 -28.73 -33.65
C LEU A 243 -1.04 -28.91 -33.38
N LEU A 244 -1.75 -27.83 -33.14
CA LEU A 244 -3.20 -27.82 -32.97
C LEU A 244 -3.90 -28.00 -34.34
N VAL A 245 -4.53 -29.12 -34.55
CA VAL A 245 -5.20 -29.47 -35.84
C VAL A 245 -6.69 -29.16 -35.73
N THR A 246 -7.13 -28.26 -36.60
CA THR A 246 -8.53 -27.79 -36.73
C THR A 246 -8.85 -27.57 -38.21
N PRO A 247 -10.13 -27.39 -38.59
CA PRO A 247 -10.47 -27.01 -39.96
C PRO A 247 -9.84 -25.68 -40.40
N ASN A 248 -9.67 -24.73 -39.47
CA ASN A 248 -9.03 -23.44 -39.78
C ASN A 248 -7.53 -23.57 -40.16
N LEU A 249 -6.86 -24.57 -39.65
CA LEU A 249 -5.45 -24.83 -40.00
C LEU A 249 -5.29 -25.26 -41.46
N ILE A 250 -6.30 -25.97 -42.00
CA ILE A 250 -6.24 -26.62 -43.36
C ILE A 250 -6.81 -25.69 -44.43
N ASN A 251 -7.86 -24.92 -44.12
CA ASN A 251 -8.67 -24.21 -45.13
C ASN A 251 -8.02 -22.92 -45.66
N GLU A 252 -7.00 -22.39 -45.03
CA GLU A 252 -6.35 -21.11 -45.37
C GLU A 252 -4.83 -21.24 -45.31
N GLU A 253 -4.12 -20.68 -46.31
CA GLU A 253 -2.65 -20.53 -46.21
C GLU A 253 -2.27 -19.71 -44.96
N ASN A 254 -1.30 -20.18 -44.23
CA ASN A 254 -0.98 -19.64 -42.93
C ASN A 254 0.50 -19.73 -42.55
N TYR A 255 0.90 -18.92 -41.53
CA TYR A 255 2.28 -18.84 -41.08
C TYR A 255 2.78 -20.17 -40.46
N VAL A 256 1.91 -20.98 -39.89
CA VAL A 256 2.24 -22.33 -39.41
C VAL A 256 2.73 -23.20 -40.53
N GLN A 257 2.00 -23.18 -41.68
CA GLN A 257 2.31 -23.97 -42.86
C GLN A 257 3.59 -23.50 -43.55
N THR A 258 3.79 -22.18 -43.64
CA THR A 258 4.88 -21.59 -44.41
C THR A 258 6.19 -21.45 -43.63
N THR A 259 6.14 -21.36 -42.31
CA THR A 259 7.31 -21.03 -41.49
C THR A 259 7.51 -21.97 -40.31
N GLU A 260 6.52 -22.09 -39.38
CA GLU A 260 6.73 -22.79 -38.09
C GLU A 260 6.93 -24.30 -38.30
N TYR A 261 6.04 -24.97 -39.02
CA TYR A 261 6.11 -26.43 -39.27
C TYR A 261 7.35 -26.79 -40.08
N PRO A 262 7.65 -26.13 -41.22
CA PRO A 262 8.89 -26.42 -41.96
C PRO A 262 10.16 -26.21 -41.13
N TYR A 263 10.21 -25.19 -40.27
CA TYR A 263 11.34 -24.99 -39.41
C TYR A 263 11.46 -26.08 -38.34
N ALA A 264 10.36 -26.39 -37.63
CA ALA A 264 10.33 -27.42 -36.62
C ALA A 264 10.68 -28.80 -37.14
N HIS A 265 10.07 -29.21 -38.27
CA HIS A 265 10.21 -30.54 -38.83
C HIS A 265 11.56 -30.71 -39.58
N ASN A 266 11.89 -29.80 -40.50
CA ASN A 266 13.03 -29.96 -41.38
C ASN A 266 14.37 -29.46 -40.83
N LYS A 267 14.34 -28.31 -40.12
CA LYS A 267 15.55 -27.64 -39.62
C LYS A 267 15.86 -28.01 -38.19
N ALA A 268 14.93 -27.81 -37.26
CA ALA A 268 15.10 -28.07 -35.84
C ALA A 268 14.91 -29.58 -35.48
N LYS A 269 14.35 -30.39 -36.37
CA LYS A 269 14.11 -31.82 -36.21
C LYS A 269 13.38 -32.19 -34.93
N LYS A 270 12.39 -31.39 -34.58
CA LYS A 270 11.57 -31.61 -33.37
C LYS A 270 10.61 -32.79 -33.54
N VAL A 271 10.29 -33.45 -32.46
CA VAL A 271 9.16 -34.38 -32.42
C VAL A 271 7.89 -33.59 -32.65
N VAL A 272 7.08 -33.98 -33.62
CA VAL A 272 5.81 -33.32 -33.95
C VAL A 272 4.65 -34.12 -33.36
N LEU A 273 3.82 -33.46 -32.53
CA LEU A 273 2.60 -34.02 -31.99
C LEU A 273 1.38 -33.30 -32.58
N PRO A 274 0.72 -33.79 -33.60
CA PRO A 274 -0.48 -33.18 -34.13
C PRO A 274 -1.68 -33.60 -33.28
N ALA A 275 -2.26 -32.63 -32.54
CA ALA A 275 -3.44 -32.80 -31.69
C ALA A 275 -4.71 -32.35 -32.44
N GLU A 276 -5.56 -33.28 -32.83
CA GLU A 276 -6.80 -32.96 -33.53
C GLU A 276 -7.91 -32.62 -32.52
N MET A 277 -8.15 -31.32 -32.37
CA MET A 277 -9.19 -30.79 -31.46
C MET A 277 -10.57 -30.81 -32.08
N VAL A 278 -10.67 -30.68 -33.38
CA VAL A 278 -11.91 -30.78 -34.16
C VAL A 278 -11.62 -31.68 -35.38
N LYS A 279 -12.51 -32.60 -35.69
CA LYS A 279 -12.34 -33.54 -36.80
C LYS A 279 -12.07 -32.84 -38.12
N THR A 280 -11.00 -33.24 -38.79
CA THR A 280 -10.49 -32.65 -40.05
C THR A 280 -10.38 -33.62 -41.18
N ASP A 281 -10.13 -33.10 -42.40
CA ASP A 281 -9.72 -33.93 -43.55
C ASP A 281 -8.24 -34.25 -43.43
N ARG A 282 -7.92 -35.47 -42.98
CA ARG A 282 -6.56 -35.93 -42.74
C ARG A 282 -5.75 -36.13 -44.02
N ASP A 283 -6.40 -36.36 -45.15
CA ASP A 283 -5.69 -36.52 -46.46
C ASP A 283 -5.22 -35.13 -46.93
N GLU A 284 -6.06 -34.11 -46.80
CA GLU A 284 -5.68 -32.73 -47.12
C GLU A 284 -4.61 -32.20 -46.13
N LEU A 285 -4.71 -32.54 -44.84
CA LEU A 285 -3.67 -32.20 -43.86
C LEU A 285 -2.30 -32.77 -44.26
N LYS A 286 -2.22 -34.07 -44.62
CA LYS A 286 -0.97 -34.72 -45.04
C LYS A 286 -0.38 -34.12 -46.32
N LYS A 287 -1.22 -33.60 -47.18
CA LYS A 287 -0.81 -32.92 -48.42
C LYS A 287 -0.20 -31.54 -48.14
N GLN A 288 -0.82 -30.77 -47.18
CA GLN A 288 -0.35 -29.43 -46.83
C GLN A 288 0.84 -29.44 -45.85
N TYR A 289 0.94 -30.46 -45.01
CA TYR A 289 2.02 -30.66 -44.04
C TYR A 289 2.78 -31.98 -44.32
N PRO A 290 3.66 -32.01 -45.33
CA PRO A 290 4.37 -33.23 -45.73
C PRO A 290 5.21 -33.80 -44.60
N GLY A 291 5.05 -35.07 -44.30
CA GLY A 291 5.77 -35.77 -43.25
C GLY A 291 5.16 -35.64 -41.84
N ILE A 292 3.98 -35.02 -41.70
CA ILE A 292 3.26 -34.97 -40.44
C ILE A 292 2.88 -36.37 -39.93
N PRO A 293 3.12 -36.70 -38.65
CA PRO A 293 2.66 -37.94 -38.05
C PRO A 293 1.12 -38.07 -38.06
N ASP A 294 0.62 -39.26 -37.74
CA ASP A 294 -0.83 -39.42 -37.56
C ASP A 294 -1.34 -38.62 -36.39
N CYS A 295 -2.49 -37.94 -36.60
CA CYS A 295 -3.08 -37.09 -35.58
C CYS A 295 -3.59 -37.90 -34.39
N VAL A 296 -3.37 -37.40 -33.19
CA VAL A 296 -3.98 -37.89 -31.96
C VAL A 296 -5.25 -37.11 -31.66
N ASN A 297 -6.27 -37.81 -31.14
CA ASN A 297 -7.55 -37.21 -30.84
C ASN A 297 -7.51 -36.58 -29.43
N ALA A 298 -7.84 -35.31 -29.32
CA ALA A 298 -7.84 -34.55 -28.07
C ALA A 298 -9.25 -34.11 -27.62
N HIS A 299 -10.30 -34.81 -28.06
CA HIS A 299 -11.70 -34.42 -27.83
C HIS A 299 -12.27 -34.85 -26.48
N THR A 300 -11.52 -35.50 -25.63
CA THR A 300 -11.99 -36.02 -24.33
C THR A 300 -11.47 -35.20 -23.15
N ASP A 301 -12.23 -35.19 -22.03
CA ASP A 301 -11.80 -34.54 -20.79
C ASP A 301 -10.55 -35.21 -20.16
N GLU A 302 -10.11 -36.34 -20.69
CA GLU A 302 -8.89 -37.04 -20.30
C GLU A 302 -7.88 -36.97 -21.44
N LEU A 303 -6.57 -36.85 -21.13
CA LEU A 303 -5.50 -36.94 -22.10
C LEU A 303 -5.59 -38.31 -22.79
N ASP A 304 -5.83 -38.31 -24.10
CA ASP A 304 -5.79 -39.51 -24.93
C ASP A 304 -4.42 -40.21 -24.79
N SER A 305 -4.44 -41.54 -24.85
CA SER A 305 -3.20 -42.33 -24.77
C SER A 305 -2.15 -41.89 -25.82
N GLY A 306 -2.61 -41.43 -26.99
CA GLY A 306 -1.71 -40.92 -28.03
C GLY A 306 -1.02 -39.60 -27.67
N ILE A 307 -1.72 -38.70 -27.00
CA ILE A 307 -1.11 -37.44 -26.47
C ILE A 307 -0.11 -37.81 -25.38
N ILE A 308 -0.48 -38.65 -24.44
CA ILE A 308 0.43 -39.13 -23.38
C ILE A 308 1.66 -39.81 -23.99
N ASP A 309 1.51 -40.64 -25.00
CA ASP A 309 2.64 -41.30 -25.68
C ASP A 309 3.54 -40.31 -26.41
N GLY A 310 2.97 -39.28 -27.06
CA GLY A 310 3.73 -38.17 -27.63
C GLY A 310 4.50 -37.37 -26.60
N LEU A 311 3.87 -37.10 -25.44
CA LEU A 311 4.51 -36.38 -24.31
C LEU A 311 5.60 -37.22 -23.63
N ARG A 312 5.54 -38.55 -23.67
CA ARG A 312 6.60 -39.44 -23.14
C ARG A 312 7.95 -39.25 -23.82
N SER A 313 7.98 -38.65 -25.02
CA SER A 313 9.24 -38.25 -25.65
C SER A 313 9.99 -37.13 -24.94
N ILE A 314 9.32 -36.42 -24.02
CA ILE A 314 9.88 -35.34 -23.22
C ILE A 314 10.60 -35.97 -22.02
N SER A 315 11.83 -35.59 -21.78
CA SER A 315 12.63 -36.02 -20.63
C SER A 315 12.24 -35.18 -19.39
N LEU A 316 11.36 -35.67 -18.57
CA LEU A 316 10.99 -35.02 -17.31
C LEU A 316 12.10 -35.19 -16.25
N ARG A 317 12.35 -34.15 -15.47
CA ARG A 317 13.23 -34.17 -14.29
C ARG A 317 12.42 -34.63 -13.09
N ALA A 318 12.84 -35.68 -12.40
CA ALA A 318 12.22 -36.15 -11.16
C ALA A 318 12.67 -35.28 -9.98
N ASN A 319 12.12 -34.09 -9.80
CA ASN A 319 12.52 -33.13 -8.75
C ASN A 319 11.34 -32.66 -7.87
N GLU A 320 10.33 -33.49 -7.65
CA GLU A 320 9.13 -33.13 -6.87
C GLU A 320 9.42 -32.70 -5.41
N ASP A 321 10.57 -33.08 -4.83
CA ASP A 321 10.96 -32.77 -3.44
C ASP A 321 12.05 -31.67 -3.33
N ASP A 322 12.45 -31.01 -4.43
CA ASP A 322 13.41 -29.91 -4.37
C ASP A 322 12.72 -28.58 -4.05
N PRO A 323 12.98 -28.00 -2.85
CA PRO A 323 12.33 -26.76 -2.45
C PRO A 323 12.67 -25.57 -3.35
N GLU A 324 13.86 -25.52 -3.95
CA GLU A 324 14.23 -24.48 -4.90
C GLU A 324 13.42 -24.61 -6.19
N HIS A 325 13.26 -25.84 -6.70
CA HIS A 325 12.45 -26.14 -7.87
C HIS A 325 10.99 -25.70 -7.66
N CYS A 326 10.36 -26.15 -6.56
CA CYS A 326 8.99 -25.75 -6.22
C CYS A 326 8.84 -24.22 -6.11
N TYR A 327 9.80 -23.54 -5.51
CA TYR A 327 9.79 -22.08 -5.40
C TYR A 327 9.87 -21.39 -6.75
N LEU A 328 10.80 -21.83 -7.64
CA LEU A 328 10.99 -21.23 -8.96
C LEU A 328 9.78 -21.46 -9.87
N ILE A 329 9.22 -22.65 -9.89
CA ILE A 329 7.98 -22.93 -10.63
C ILE A 329 6.79 -22.14 -10.03
N GLY A 330 6.73 -22.02 -8.70
CA GLY A 330 5.76 -21.14 -8.02
C GLY A 330 5.86 -19.69 -8.46
N LEU A 331 7.06 -19.14 -8.60
CA LEU A 331 7.28 -17.80 -9.16
C LEU A 331 6.84 -17.71 -10.64
N ALA A 332 7.11 -18.75 -11.44
CA ALA A 332 6.65 -18.80 -12.82
C ALA A 332 5.14 -18.62 -12.94
N TYR A 333 4.36 -19.39 -12.17
CA TYR A 333 2.91 -19.28 -12.15
C TYR A 333 2.38 -18.02 -11.47
N LEU A 334 3.12 -17.45 -10.51
CA LEU A 334 2.75 -16.20 -9.84
C LEU A 334 2.87 -14.99 -10.76
N ASP A 335 3.93 -14.98 -11.59
CA ASP A 335 4.32 -13.85 -12.43
C ASP A 335 4.00 -14.05 -13.91
N GLY A 336 3.65 -15.28 -14.31
CA GLY A 336 3.35 -15.66 -15.70
C GLY A 336 4.61 -15.75 -16.56
N ILE A 337 5.71 -16.26 -16.00
CA ILE A 337 6.96 -16.49 -16.74
C ILE A 337 6.84 -17.79 -17.52
N ASP A 338 6.72 -17.69 -18.84
CA ASP A 338 6.59 -18.81 -19.79
C ASP A 338 5.40 -19.76 -19.49
N VAL A 339 4.49 -19.37 -18.59
CA VAL A 339 3.23 -20.05 -18.24
C VAL A 339 2.11 -19.06 -18.02
N GLU A 340 0.86 -19.51 -18.00
CA GLU A 340 -0.26 -18.66 -17.60
C GLU A 340 -0.27 -18.44 -16.08
N VAL A 341 -0.67 -17.21 -15.66
CA VAL A 341 -0.77 -16.86 -14.24
C VAL A 341 -1.80 -17.76 -13.55
N ASN A 342 -1.35 -18.52 -12.57
CA ASN A 342 -2.20 -19.31 -11.68
C ASN A 342 -1.77 -19.07 -10.22
N LYS A 343 -2.43 -18.10 -9.59
CA LYS A 343 -2.07 -17.66 -8.24
C LYS A 343 -2.30 -18.71 -7.17
N GLU A 344 -3.31 -19.56 -7.33
CA GLU A 344 -3.63 -20.63 -6.37
C GLU A 344 -2.54 -21.69 -6.38
N TYR A 345 -2.19 -22.19 -7.56
CA TYR A 345 -1.13 -23.17 -7.72
C TYR A 345 0.25 -22.59 -7.36
N ALA A 346 0.52 -21.33 -7.72
CA ALA A 346 1.74 -20.65 -7.31
C ALA A 346 1.87 -20.59 -5.77
N LEU A 347 0.79 -20.28 -5.08
CA LEU A 347 0.79 -20.23 -3.63
C LEU A 347 0.99 -21.61 -3.00
N GLU A 348 0.41 -22.67 -3.58
CA GLU A 348 0.65 -24.05 -3.14
C GLU A 348 2.14 -24.42 -3.25
N LEU A 349 2.77 -24.17 -4.40
CA LEU A 349 4.19 -24.49 -4.64
C LEU A 349 5.13 -23.68 -3.75
N ILE A 350 4.91 -22.35 -3.64
CA ILE A 350 5.73 -21.51 -2.79
C ILE A 350 5.57 -21.92 -1.31
N THR A 351 4.33 -22.32 -0.90
CA THR A 351 4.10 -22.81 0.46
C THR A 351 4.79 -24.15 0.69
N ALA A 352 4.73 -25.09 -0.27
CA ALA A 352 5.45 -26.36 -0.18
C ALA A 352 6.95 -26.14 -0.02
N ALA A 353 7.55 -25.27 -0.83
CA ALA A 353 8.96 -24.90 -0.69
C ALA A 353 9.30 -24.29 0.68
N ALA A 354 8.42 -23.42 1.18
CA ALA A 354 8.60 -22.78 2.49
C ALA A 354 8.46 -23.77 3.66
N GLU A 355 7.58 -24.78 3.53
CA GLU A 355 7.46 -25.85 4.53
C GLU A 355 8.66 -26.81 4.57
N LEU A 356 9.44 -26.84 3.47
CA LEU A 356 10.73 -27.52 3.40
C LEU A 356 11.91 -26.61 3.84
N ASP A 357 11.63 -25.60 4.63
CA ASP A 357 12.61 -24.63 5.18
C ASP A 357 13.41 -23.86 4.13
N TYR A 358 12.83 -23.58 2.95
CA TYR A 358 13.48 -22.76 1.93
C TYR A 358 13.30 -21.26 2.24
N PRO A 359 14.38 -20.51 2.63
CA PRO A 359 14.24 -19.16 3.18
C PRO A 359 13.63 -18.14 2.21
N GLU A 360 13.94 -18.25 0.91
CA GLU A 360 13.44 -17.34 -0.12
C GLU A 360 11.93 -17.48 -0.29
N ALA A 361 11.41 -18.72 -0.22
CA ALA A 361 9.96 -18.98 -0.27
C ALA A 361 9.27 -18.44 0.99
N MET A 362 9.83 -18.67 2.18
CA MET A 362 9.31 -18.11 3.43
C MET A 362 9.28 -16.58 3.41
N LYS A 363 10.35 -15.92 2.92
CA LYS A 363 10.39 -14.45 2.75
C LYS A 363 9.32 -13.98 1.77
N LYS A 364 9.17 -14.65 0.63
CA LYS A 364 8.16 -14.29 -0.37
C LYS A 364 6.76 -14.35 0.21
N LEU A 365 6.42 -15.43 0.93
CA LEU A 365 5.12 -15.56 1.61
C LEU A 365 4.91 -14.51 2.70
N PHE A 366 5.94 -14.22 3.49
CA PHE A 366 5.87 -13.17 4.50
C PHE A 366 5.44 -11.84 3.89
N PHE A 367 6.17 -11.35 2.88
CA PHE A 367 5.85 -10.06 2.25
C PHE A 367 4.51 -10.09 1.51
N MET A 368 4.17 -11.19 0.84
CA MET A 368 2.87 -11.31 0.18
C MET A 368 1.71 -11.19 1.18
N PHE A 369 1.79 -11.82 2.35
CA PHE A 369 0.74 -11.74 3.37
C PHE A 369 0.75 -10.44 4.16
N GLN A 370 1.91 -9.81 4.36
CA GLN A 370 2.04 -8.54 5.06
C GLN A 370 1.53 -7.36 4.21
N GLU A 371 1.93 -7.28 2.95
CA GLU A 371 1.65 -6.15 2.07
C GLU A 371 0.36 -6.34 1.26
N GLY A 372 -0.10 -7.58 1.09
CA GLY A 372 -1.23 -7.92 0.24
C GLY A 372 -0.87 -7.94 -1.25
N ASP A 373 0.41 -8.12 -1.60
CA ASP A 373 0.83 -8.22 -2.98
C ASP A 373 0.28 -9.50 -3.62
N LYS A 374 -0.56 -9.33 -4.64
CA LYS A 374 -1.22 -10.40 -5.41
C LYS A 374 -2.22 -11.27 -4.62
N ILE A 375 -2.23 -11.19 -3.30
CA ILE A 375 -3.13 -11.92 -2.39
C ILE A 375 -3.70 -10.96 -1.33
N GLN A 376 -4.68 -11.39 -0.56
CA GLN A 376 -5.23 -10.59 0.53
C GLN A 376 -4.26 -10.54 1.73
N VAL A 377 -4.09 -9.35 2.34
CA VAL A 377 -3.35 -9.17 3.60
C VAL A 377 -3.83 -10.16 4.66
N ASN A 378 -2.87 -10.80 5.34
CA ASN A 378 -3.16 -11.70 6.45
C ASN A 378 -1.99 -11.70 7.45
N TYR A 379 -2.09 -10.86 8.48
CA TYR A 379 -1.04 -10.70 9.49
C TYR A 379 -0.77 -11.99 10.31
N ASN A 380 -1.76 -12.87 10.50
CA ASN A 380 -1.51 -14.16 11.17
C ASN A 380 -0.61 -15.07 10.34
N LYS A 381 -0.79 -15.11 9.02
CA LYS A 381 0.10 -15.87 8.13
C LYS A 381 1.46 -15.19 7.99
N ALA A 382 1.51 -13.86 7.96
CA ALA A 382 2.77 -13.11 7.99
C ALA A 382 3.55 -13.42 9.28
N LEU A 383 2.89 -13.39 10.44
CA LEU A 383 3.49 -13.78 11.74
C LEU A 383 4.03 -15.21 11.71
N HIS A 384 3.29 -16.16 11.17
CA HIS A 384 3.74 -17.56 11.05
C HIS A 384 5.06 -17.66 10.27
N TRP A 385 5.16 -17.00 9.12
CA TRP A 385 6.37 -17.02 8.31
C TRP A 385 7.52 -16.21 8.91
N ALA A 386 7.23 -15.10 9.59
CA ALA A 386 8.24 -14.36 10.35
C ALA A 386 8.84 -15.22 11.48
N GLN A 387 7.99 -15.96 12.21
CA GLN A 387 8.45 -16.89 13.26
C GLN A 387 9.34 -18.01 12.68
N LYS A 388 8.90 -18.67 11.59
CA LYS A 388 9.70 -19.71 10.93
C LYS A 388 11.04 -19.18 10.43
N LEU A 389 11.08 -17.98 9.86
CA LEU A 389 12.33 -17.35 9.41
C LEU A 389 13.25 -17.00 10.58
N TYR A 390 12.71 -16.47 11.67
CA TYR A 390 13.49 -16.24 12.89
C TYR A 390 14.09 -17.52 13.41
N ASP A 391 13.31 -18.60 13.54
CA ASP A 391 13.76 -19.89 14.03
C ASP A 391 14.82 -20.53 13.11
N TYR A 392 14.62 -20.42 11.79
CA TYR A 392 15.58 -20.88 10.78
C TYR A 392 16.94 -20.16 10.92
N TYR A 393 16.94 -18.81 10.99
CA TYR A 393 18.18 -18.07 11.10
C TYR A 393 18.82 -18.21 12.49
N LEU A 394 18.01 -18.33 13.54
CA LEU A 394 18.51 -18.63 14.89
C LEU A 394 19.28 -19.96 14.90
N LYS A 395 18.73 -20.99 14.27
CA LYS A 395 19.34 -22.33 14.16
C LYS A 395 20.58 -22.36 13.27
N THR A 396 20.53 -21.67 12.11
CA THR A 396 21.57 -21.79 11.07
C THR A 396 22.68 -20.75 11.21
N LYS A 397 22.41 -19.57 11.73
CA LYS A 397 23.35 -18.44 11.84
C LYS A 397 23.64 -18.02 13.28
N GLY A 398 22.84 -18.48 14.25
CA GLY A 398 22.97 -18.15 15.66
C GLY A 398 22.29 -16.83 16.05
N GLU A 399 22.10 -16.62 17.36
CA GLU A 399 21.34 -15.51 17.92
C GLU A 399 21.92 -14.11 17.61
N LYS A 400 23.24 -14.03 17.43
CA LYS A 400 23.97 -12.77 17.21
C LYS A 400 24.13 -12.37 15.73
N SER A 401 23.56 -13.13 14.81
CA SER A 401 23.63 -12.85 13.39
C SER A 401 22.67 -11.72 13.00
N ASP A 402 23.11 -10.83 12.10
CA ASP A 402 22.30 -9.75 11.53
C ASP A 402 20.97 -10.27 10.96
N TYR A 403 21.02 -11.41 10.24
CA TYR A 403 19.81 -12.06 9.73
C TYR A 403 18.83 -12.44 10.84
N THR A 404 19.32 -12.98 11.95
CA THR A 404 18.47 -13.36 13.09
C THR A 404 17.87 -12.13 13.76
N LEU A 405 18.65 -11.05 13.91
CA LEU A 405 18.18 -9.80 14.52
C LEU A 405 17.14 -9.08 13.63
N VAL A 406 17.34 -9.09 12.31
CA VAL A 406 16.35 -8.56 11.35
C VAL A 406 15.03 -9.31 11.48
N TRP A 407 15.04 -10.64 11.54
CA TRP A 407 13.79 -11.40 11.64
C TRP A 407 13.18 -11.36 13.04
N LEU A 408 13.97 -11.16 14.09
CA LEU A 408 13.47 -10.85 15.43
C LEU A 408 12.69 -9.53 15.45
N ASN A 409 13.21 -8.50 14.78
CA ASN A 409 12.53 -7.22 14.65
C ASN A 409 11.25 -7.33 13.79
N ASN A 410 11.30 -8.05 12.66
CA ASN A 410 10.11 -8.27 11.82
C ASN A 410 9.03 -9.05 12.58
N LEU A 411 9.42 -10.06 13.33
CA LEU A 411 8.52 -10.81 14.21
C LEU A 411 7.83 -9.90 15.24
N ALA A 412 8.58 -8.98 15.83
CA ALA A 412 8.03 -8.00 16.77
C ALA A 412 7.04 -7.02 16.08
N ILE A 413 7.33 -6.63 14.83
CA ILE A 413 6.41 -5.79 14.04
C ILE A 413 5.09 -6.53 13.78
N GLU A 414 5.14 -7.83 13.42
CA GLU A 414 3.91 -8.60 13.17
C GLU A 414 3.08 -8.80 14.45
N TYR A 415 3.69 -8.98 15.61
CA TYR A 415 2.97 -8.96 16.87
C TYR A 415 2.29 -7.60 17.13
N GLY A 416 2.95 -6.50 16.79
CA GLY A 416 2.36 -5.15 16.81
C GLY A 416 1.17 -5.00 15.86
N ASN A 417 1.29 -5.49 14.63
CA ASN A 417 0.21 -5.47 13.63
C ASN A 417 -1.03 -6.27 14.08
N LEU A 418 -0.84 -7.29 14.90
CA LEU A 418 -1.91 -8.08 15.51
C LEU A 418 -2.44 -7.51 16.83
N GLY A 419 -1.85 -6.39 17.31
CA GLY A 419 -2.24 -5.76 18.59
C GLY A 419 -1.67 -6.45 19.83
N GLU A 420 -0.72 -7.40 19.68
CA GLU A 420 -0.04 -8.06 20.78
C GLU A 420 1.18 -7.22 21.26
N TYR A 421 0.92 -5.97 21.65
CA TYR A 421 1.96 -4.96 21.91
C TYR A 421 2.94 -5.34 23.03
N GLN A 422 2.50 -6.11 24.02
CA GLN A 422 3.38 -6.57 25.10
C GLN A 422 4.47 -7.51 24.57
N LYS A 423 4.09 -8.47 23.71
CA LYS A 423 5.06 -9.36 23.05
C LYS A 423 5.99 -8.60 22.11
N ALA A 424 5.42 -7.64 21.35
CA ALA A 424 6.21 -6.78 20.48
C ALA A 424 7.28 -6.02 21.27
N LEU A 425 6.92 -5.46 22.44
CA LEU A 425 7.86 -4.78 23.33
C LEU A 425 8.97 -5.71 23.83
N GLU A 426 8.62 -6.92 24.30
CA GLU A 426 9.59 -7.90 24.79
C GLU A 426 10.62 -8.27 23.70
N LEU A 427 10.15 -8.51 22.46
CA LEU A 427 11.04 -8.85 21.35
C LEU A 427 11.90 -7.66 20.88
N LYS A 428 11.34 -6.45 20.82
CA LYS A 428 12.10 -5.23 20.52
C LYS A 428 13.14 -4.92 21.59
N GLY A 429 12.80 -5.15 22.87
CA GLY A 429 13.75 -5.03 23.97
C GLY A 429 14.91 -6.03 23.83
N LYS A 430 14.60 -7.30 23.56
CA LYS A 430 15.62 -8.33 23.29
C LYS A 430 16.49 -7.96 22.08
N CYS A 431 15.89 -7.46 21.01
CA CYS A 431 16.60 -7.03 19.80
C CYS A 431 17.60 -5.90 20.12
N TYR A 432 17.18 -4.86 20.85
CA TYR A 432 18.05 -3.77 21.28
C TYR A 432 19.20 -4.26 22.17
N GLU A 433 18.92 -5.10 23.17
CA GLU A 433 19.97 -5.67 24.05
C GLU A 433 21.01 -6.47 23.25
N LEU A 434 20.58 -7.27 22.26
CA LEU A 434 21.46 -8.05 21.42
C LEU A 434 22.32 -7.14 20.53
N HIS A 435 21.74 -6.11 19.92
CA HIS A 435 22.51 -5.13 19.13
C HIS A 435 23.57 -4.42 20.00
N CYS A 436 23.21 -4.00 21.22
CA CYS A 436 24.16 -3.42 22.14
C CYS A 436 25.33 -4.37 22.48
N LYS A 437 25.01 -5.65 22.70
CA LYS A 437 26.04 -6.68 23.04
C LYS A 437 26.94 -7.03 21.85
N VAL A 438 26.44 -6.95 20.62
CA VAL A 438 27.17 -7.37 19.41
C VAL A 438 27.94 -6.19 18.81
N PHE A 439 27.34 -5.04 18.70
CA PHE A 439 27.84 -3.90 17.92
C PHE A 439 28.18 -2.68 18.80
N GLY A 440 27.66 -2.64 20.05
CA GLY A 440 27.77 -1.47 20.91
C GLY A 440 26.63 -0.46 20.73
N GLU A 441 26.47 0.47 21.68
CA GLU A 441 25.38 1.45 21.68
C GLU A 441 25.50 2.50 20.57
N GLU A 442 26.70 2.79 20.09
CA GLU A 442 26.98 3.82 19.08
C GLU A 442 26.91 3.28 17.65
N TYR A 443 26.48 2.04 17.44
CA TYR A 443 26.34 1.47 16.11
C TYR A 443 24.98 1.81 15.49
N PHE A 444 24.95 2.04 14.16
CA PHE A 444 23.76 2.50 13.44
C PHE A 444 22.52 1.62 13.66
N ASP A 445 22.64 0.28 13.51
CA ASP A 445 21.52 -0.63 13.70
C ASP A 445 21.06 -0.71 15.15
N THR A 446 21.96 -0.42 16.11
CA THR A 446 21.60 -0.30 17.53
C THR A 446 20.72 0.94 17.76
N LEU A 447 21.00 2.06 17.09
CA LEU A 447 20.14 3.25 17.16
C LEU A 447 18.75 2.99 16.57
N ASN A 448 18.68 2.24 15.46
CA ASN A 448 17.40 1.83 14.89
C ASN A 448 16.59 0.93 15.85
N SER A 449 17.27 0.01 16.53
CA SER A 449 16.62 -0.85 17.54
C SER A 449 16.15 -0.08 18.75
N LEU A 450 16.93 0.94 19.19
CA LEU A 450 16.57 1.82 20.30
C LEU A 450 15.31 2.65 19.93
N ASN A 451 15.26 3.17 18.71
CA ASN A 451 14.12 3.89 18.19
C ASN A 451 12.87 2.99 18.12
N ASN A 452 13.00 1.76 17.62
CA ASN A 452 11.91 0.79 17.57
C ASN A 452 11.42 0.39 18.97
N LEU A 453 12.31 0.35 19.96
CA LEU A 453 11.95 0.12 21.34
C LEU A 453 11.16 1.30 21.93
N GLY A 454 11.58 2.54 21.64
CA GLY A 454 10.82 3.75 21.99
C GLY A 454 9.40 3.72 21.43
N ASN A 455 9.25 3.39 20.14
CA ASN A 455 7.94 3.23 19.51
C ASN A 455 7.07 2.15 20.21
N ALA A 456 7.67 1.02 20.64
CA ALA A 456 6.92 -0.01 21.35
C ALA A 456 6.40 0.43 22.72
N TYR A 457 7.15 1.29 23.42
CA TYR A 457 6.66 1.89 24.65
C TYR A 457 5.51 2.89 24.38
N SER A 458 5.58 3.68 23.28
CA SER A 458 4.45 4.52 22.82
C SER A 458 3.21 3.67 22.50
N ASP A 459 3.37 2.57 21.77
CA ASP A 459 2.28 1.65 21.42
C ASP A 459 1.58 1.08 22.69
N LEU A 460 2.33 0.89 23.76
CA LEU A 460 1.79 0.45 25.08
C LEU A 460 1.26 1.60 25.95
N GLY A 461 1.43 2.85 25.54
CA GLY A 461 1.00 4.02 26.29
C GLY A 461 1.96 4.47 27.40
N ASP A 462 3.17 3.89 27.50
CA ASP A 462 4.23 4.39 28.39
C ASP A 462 5.02 5.51 27.69
N TYR A 463 4.34 6.64 27.49
CA TYR A 463 4.86 7.77 26.74
C TYR A 463 6.07 8.42 27.38
N GLN A 464 6.16 8.39 28.73
CA GLN A 464 7.33 8.92 29.42
C GLN A 464 8.59 8.15 29.05
N LYS A 465 8.52 6.80 29.04
CA LYS A 465 9.63 5.94 28.67
C LYS A 465 10.00 6.05 27.19
N ALA A 466 8.97 6.22 26.33
CA ALA A 466 9.17 6.48 24.91
C ALA A 466 9.97 7.77 24.69
N VAL A 467 9.63 8.87 25.37
CA VAL A 467 10.37 10.13 25.30
C VAL A 467 11.83 9.93 25.73
N GLU A 468 12.08 9.27 26.89
CA GLU A 468 13.45 9.02 27.38
C GLU A 468 14.32 8.25 26.35
N LEU A 469 13.74 7.22 25.71
CA LEU A 469 14.46 6.42 24.72
C LEU A 469 14.68 7.19 23.41
N HIS A 470 13.70 7.96 22.95
CA HIS A 470 13.85 8.77 21.74
C HIS A 470 14.79 9.97 21.97
N GLU A 471 14.84 10.57 23.16
CA GLU A 471 15.85 11.57 23.52
C GLU A 471 17.26 10.98 23.45
N LYS A 472 17.47 9.82 24.11
CA LYS A 472 18.74 9.10 24.03
C LYS A 472 19.11 8.78 22.56
N CYS A 473 18.15 8.32 21.77
CA CYS A 473 18.38 7.99 20.36
C CYS A 473 18.79 9.24 19.55
N TYR A 474 18.09 10.36 19.74
CA TYR A 474 18.38 11.62 19.05
C TYR A 474 19.77 12.19 19.44
N GLU A 475 20.10 12.18 20.74
CA GLU A 475 21.42 12.63 21.24
C GLU A 475 22.57 11.80 20.65
N LEU A 476 22.44 10.47 20.67
CA LEU A 476 23.44 9.57 20.08
C LEU A 476 23.54 9.76 18.56
N SER A 477 22.41 9.92 17.87
CA SER A 477 22.40 10.18 16.43
C SER A 477 23.08 11.50 16.08
N CYS A 478 22.87 12.56 16.87
CA CYS A 478 23.56 13.84 16.71
C CYS A 478 25.09 13.69 16.91
N LYS A 479 25.49 12.91 17.90
CA LYS A 479 26.91 12.68 18.21
C LYS A 479 27.62 11.89 17.10
N ILE A 480 26.98 10.89 16.55
CA ILE A 480 27.60 9.92 15.61
C ILE A 480 27.48 10.38 14.16
N LEU A 481 26.30 10.80 13.75
CA LEU A 481 25.95 11.13 12.36
C LEU A 481 25.95 12.64 12.09
N GLY A 482 25.79 13.43 13.14
CA GLY A 482 25.59 14.88 13.03
C GLY A 482 24.11 15.29 12.85
N GLU A 483 23.77 16.52 13.22
CA GLU A 483 22.40 17.02 13.27
C GLU A 483 21.68 17.04 11.89
N LYS A 484 22.45 17.18 10.80
CA LYS A 484 21.93 17.26 9.43
C LYS A 484 21.77 15.89 8.74
N HIS A 485 22.13 14.81 9.39
CA HIS A 485 21.95 13.48 8.81
C HIS A 485 20.46 13.09 8.77
N THR A 486 20.04 12.41 7.72
CA THR A 486 18.63 12.01 7.53
C THR A 486 18.09 11.19 8.70
N ASP A 487 18.89 10.27 9.24
CA ASP A 487 18.47 9.41 10.34
C ASP A 487 18.42 10.16 11.67
N THR A 488 19.26 11.20 11.84
CA THR A 488 19.16 12.11 12.98
C THR A 488 17.88 12.95 12.92
N ILE A 489 17.51 13.40 11.71
CA ILE A 489 16.24 14.12 11.51
C ILE A 489 15.05 13.17 11.76
N SER A 490 15.17 11.88 11.40
CA SER A 490 14.15 10.86 11.71
C SER A 490 14.01 10.63 13.22
N SER A 491 15.13 10.54 13.95
CA SER A 491 15.10 10.43 15.42
C SER A 491 14.46 11.64 16.08
N LEU A 492 14.75 12.86 15.56
CA LEU A 492 14.10 14.10 16.00
C LEU A 492 12.59 14.09 15.77
N ASN A 493 12.14 13.58 14.63
CA ASN A 493 10.72 13.43 14.33
C ASN A 493 10.02 12.48 15.32
N ASN A 494 10.63 11.33 15.62
CA ASN A 494 10.06 10.37 16.57
C ASN A 494 10.03 10.92 18.00
N LEU A 495 11.04 11.65 18.38
CA LEU A 495 11.04 12.38 19.67
C LEU A 495 9.89 13.38 19.73
N ALA A 496 9.65 14.13 18.65
CA ALA A 496 8.54 15.07 18.59
C ALA A 496 7.17 14.38 18.70
N CYS A 497 7.00 13.23 18.03
CA CYS A 497 5.80 12.41 18.17
C CYS A 497 5.58 11.95 19.62
N SER A 498 6.63 11.46 20.29
CA SER A 498 6.53 11.02 21.70
C SER A 498 6.17 12.16 22.65
N TYR A 499 6.63 13.38 22.39
CA TYR A 499 6.18 14.54 23.17
C TYR A 499 4.71 14.88 22.92
N SER A 500 4.21 14.68 21.69
CA SER A 500 2.76 14.81 21.38
C SER A 500 1.95 13.76 22.13
N ASP A 501 2.38 12.49 22.10
CA ASP A 501 1.74 11.40 22.83
C ASP A 501 1.73 11.62 24.34
N LEU A 502 2.81 12.22 24.87
CA LEU A 502 2.90 12.61 26.28
C LEU A 502 1.99 13.82 26.64
N GLY A 503 1.38 14.46 25.63
CA GLY A 503 0.54 15.64 25.79
C GLY A 503 1.31 16.97 25.91
N ASN A 504 2.62 16.98 25.65
CA ASN A 504 3.42 18.20 25.62
C ASN A 504 3.44 18.77 24.18
N TYR A 505 2.28 19.25 23.74
CA TYR A 505 2.05 19.70 22.37
C TYR A 505 2.92 20.88 21.94
N GLN A 506 3.22 21.81 22.87
CA GLN A 506 4.09 22.94 22.58
C GLN A 506 5.51 22.48 22.18
N LYS A 507 6.06 21.52 22.94
CA LYS A 507 7.39 20.95 22.66
C LYS A 507 7.38 20.15 21.37
N ALA A 508 6.32 19.40 21.11
CA ALA A 508 6.13 18.66 19.85
C ALA A 508 6.16 19.61 18.64
N VAL A 509 5.44 20.72 18.68
CA VAL A 509 5.44 21.75 17.62
C VAL A 509 6.85 22.31 17.39
N GLU A 510 7.58 22.66 18.47
CA GLU A 510 8.97 23.17 18.35
C GLU A 510 9.88 22.17 17.64
N LEU A 511 9.82 20.89 18.03
CA LEU A 511 10.68 19.85 17.48
C LEU A 511 10.28 19.49 16.05
N HIS A 512 8.99 19.35 15.73
CA HIS A 512 8.53 19.12 14.35
C HIS A 512 8.84 20.29 13.42
N LYS A 513 8.77 21.55 13.92
CA LYS A 513 9.20 22.71 13.14
C LYS A 513 10.70 22.65 12.82
N LYS A 514 11.53 22.33 13.82
CA LYS A 514 12.97 22.11 13.61
C LYS A 514 13.22 20.97 12.61
N CYS A 515 12.50 19.86 12.73
CA CYS A 515 12.58 18.72 11.81
C CYS A 515 12.25 19.13 10.37
N TYR A 516 11.14 19.85 10.14
CA TYR A 516 10.75 20.35 8.83
C TYR A 516 11.78 21.31 8.23
N GLU A 517 12.28 22.28 9.02
CA GLU A 517 13.29 23.24 8.58
C GLU A 517 14.62 22.56 8.18
N LEU A 518 15.07 21.56 8.95
CA LEU A 518 16.25 20.75 8.62
C LEU A 518 16.02 19.92 7.35
N SER A 519 14.87 19.28 7.23
CA SER A 519 14.51 18.50 6.04
C SER A 519 14.49 19.36 4.78
N CYS A 520 13.92 20.58 4.83
CA CYS A 520 13.95 21.51 3.71
C CYS A 520 15.38 21.89 3.30
N LYS A 521 16.26 22.12 4.27
CA LYS A 521 17.66 22.51 4.02
C LYS A 521 18.50 21.37 3.43
N VAL A 522 18.24 20.14 3.85
CA VAL A 522 19.06 18.96 3.49
C VAL A 522 18.55 18.26 2.24
N LEU A 523 17.23 18.09 2.14
CA LEU A 523 16.58 17.25 1.13
C LEU A 523 15.79 18.06 0.09
N GLY A 524 15.46 19.32 0.40
CA GLY A 524 14.58 20.14 -0.42
C GLY A 524 13.10 20.03 -0.02
N GLU A 525 12.28 21.02 -0.44
CA GLU A 525 10.89 21.14 -0.02
C GLU A 525 9.98 20.04 -0.60
N GLU A 526 10.27 19.56 -1.80
CA GLU A 526 9.48 18.54 -2.51
C GLU A 526 9.90 17.09 -2.15
N HIS A 527 10.91 16.90 -1.31
CA HIS A 527 11.36 15.57 -0.95
C HIS A 527 10.30 14.82 -0.11
N PRO A 528 10.05 13.50 -0.34
CA PRO A 528 9.04 12.71 0.36
C PRO A 528 9.10 12.84 1.89
N TYR A 529 10.30 12.79 2.44
CA TYR A 529 10.54 12.92 3.87
C TYR A 529 10.18 14.32 4.39
N THR A 530 10.54 15.39 3.65
CA THR A 530 10.19 16.78 3.99
C THR A 530 8.67 16.98 4.01
N LEU A 531 7.96 16.37 3.04
CA LEU A 531 6.49 16.41 3.00
C LEU A 531 5.86 15.64 4.17
N SER A 532 6.50 14.57 4.66
CA SER A 532 6.06 13.86 5.86
C SER A 532 6.29 14.72 7.11
N SER A 533 7.45 15.38 7.24
CA SER A 533 7.74 16.30 8.34
C SER A 533 6.77 17.49 8.36
N LEU A 534 6.37 18.02 7.19
CA LEU A 534 5.36 19.07 7.07
C LEU A 534 3.98 18.59 7.58
N ASN A 535 3.58 17.37 7.22
CA ASN A 535 2.33 16.78 7.70
C ASN A 535 2.36 16.59 9.23
N ASN A 536 3.47 16.11 9.79
CA ASN A 536 3.60 15.90 11.23
C ASN A 536 3.60 17.22 12.00
N LEU A 537 4.24 18.26 11.46
CA LEU A 537 4.13 19.62 12.01
C LEU A 537 2.67 20.12 12.03
N ALA A 538 1.93 19.86 10.95
CA ALA A 538 0.51 20.22 10.89
C ALA A 538 -0.33 19.42 11.90
N CYS A 539 -0.04 18.14 12.13
CA CYS A 539 -0.69 17.34 13.18
C CYS A 539 -0.42 17.92 14.56
N SER A 540 0.84 18.29 14.87
CA SER A 540 1.15 18.93 16.17
C SER A 540 0.44 20.25 16.38
N TYR A 541 0.20 21.05 15.33
CA TYR A 541 -0.64 22.23 15.44
C TYR A 541 -2.11 21.88 15.71
N SER A 542 -2.64 20.78 15.11
CA SER A 542 -3.97 20.28 15.47
C SER A 542 -4.05 19.85 16.94
N ASP A 543 -3.07 19.10 17.43
CA ASP A 543 -3.00 18.65 18.82
C ASP A 543 -2.92 19.84 19.80
N LEU A 544 -2.18 20.88 19.38
CA LEU A 544 -2.10 22.16 20.13
C LEU A 544 -3.41 22.96 20.05
N GLY A 545 -4.35 22.62 19.15
CA GLY A 545 -5.62 23.32 18.94
C GLY A 545 -5.55 24.50 17.97
N ASP A 546 -4.43 24.75 17.31
CA ASP A 546 -4.31 25.78 16.27
C ASP A 546 -4.75 25.19 14.90
N TYR A 547 -6.06 24.90 14.82
CA TYR A 547 -6.65 24.22 13.66
C TYR A 547 -6.51 25.02 12.37
N GLN A 548 -6.48 26.35 12.45
CA GLN A 548 -6.33 27.21 11.27
C GLN A 548 -4.95 27.04 10.62
N LYS A 549 -3.87 27.03 11.42
CA LYS A 549 -2.51 26.76 10.91
C LYS A 549 -2.38 25.33 10.44
N ALA A 550 -2.96 24.39 11.17
CA ALA A 550 -2.93 22.98 10.78
C ALA A 550 -3.55 22.75 9.42
N VAL A 551 -4.73 23.33 9.12
CA VAL A 551 -5.36 23.28 7.80
C VAL A 551 -4.45 23.86 6.74
N GLY A 552 -3.89 25.07 6.92
CA GLY A 552 -3.03 25.71 5.93
C GLY A 552 -1.79 24.86 5.60
N LEU A 553 -1.16 24.24 6.61
CA LEU A 553 0.00 23.37 6.40
C LEU A 553 -0.39 22.04 5.71
N LYS A 554 -1.54 21.46 6.05
CA LYS A 554 -2.03 20.22 5.40
C LYS A 554 -2.47 20.47 3.96
N GLU A 555 -3.11 21.61 3.66
CA GLU A 555 -3.41 22.00 2.28
C GLU A 555 -2.12 22.12 1.45
N LYS A 556 -1.13 22.87 1.96
CA LYS A 556 0.19 22.97 1.31
C LYS A 556 0.83 21.59 1.11
N CYS A 557 0.79 20.73 2.11
CA CYS A 557 1.33 19.37 2.02
C CYS A 557 0.59 18.54 0.97
N TYR A 558 -0.74 18.62 0.92
CA TYR A 558 -1.56 17.92 -0.07
C TYR A 558 -1.24 18.40 -1.51
N GLU A 559 -1.17 19.70 -1.74
CA GLU A 559 -0.83 20.28 -3.04
C GLU A 559 0.56 19.83 -3.52
N LEU A 560 1.58 19.91 -2.66
CA LEU A 560 2.93 19.45 -2.99
C LEU A 560 2.96 17.94 -3.26
N ARG A 561 2.24 17.12 -2.46
CA ARG A 561 2.16 15.68 -2.72
C ARG A 561 1.42 15.35 -4.01
N CYS A 562 0.37 16.09 -4.35
CA CYS A 562 -0.29 15.94 -5.65
C CYS A 562 0.66 16.24 -6.81
N LYS A 563 1.49 17.29 -6.67
CA LYS A 563 2.48 17.67 -7.68
C LYS A 563 3.58 16.61 -7.84
N VAL A 564 4.09 16.06 -6.72
CA VAL A 564 5.24 15.14 -6.72
C VAL A 564 4.83 13.70 -7.02
N PHE A 565 3.75 13.23 -6.40
CA PHE A 565 3.34 11.82 -6.43
C PHE A 565 2.05 11.57 -7.22
N GLY A 566 1.27 12.62 -7.48
CA GLY A 566 -0.07 12.50 -8.02
C GLY A 566 -1.14 12.30 -6.94
N GLU A 567 -2.37 12.63 -7.30
CA GLU A 567 -3.53 12.62 -6.39
C GLU A 567 -3.86 11.22 -5.86
N LYS A 568 -3.64 10.18 -6.67
CA LYS A 568 -3.98 8.77 -6.34
C LYS A 568 -2.95 8.08 -5.47
N HIS A 569 -1.85 8.73 -5.15
CA HIS A 569 -0.79 8.10 -4.37
C HIS A 569 -1.24 7.80 -2.93
N PRO A 570 -0.91 6.62 -2.33
CA PRO A 570 -1.33 6.26 -0.98
C PRO A 570 -0.99 7.32 0.08
N THR A 571 0.21 7.90 0.03
CA THR A 571 0.62 8.95 0.99
C THR A 571 -0.08 10.29 0.75
N THR A 572 -0.47 10.62 -0.50
CA THR A 572 -1.30 11.79 -0.81
C THR A 572 -2.71 11.60 -0.23
N LEU A 573 -3.27 10.40 -0.37
CA LEU A 573 -4.58 10.07 0.19
C LEU A 573 -4.57 10.06 1.73
N SER A 574 -3.44 9.68 2.36
CA SER A 574 -3.32 9.76 3.83
C SER A 574 -3.33 11.21 4.34
N VAL A 575 -2.70 12.14 3.59
CA VAL A 575 -2.80 13.57 3.93
C VAL A 575 -4.20 14.12 3.67
N LEU A 576 -4.90 13.60 2.65
CA LEU A 576 -6.29 13.98 2.37
C LEU A 576 -7.23 13.56 3.52
N ASP A 577 -7.06 12.34 4.08
CA ASP A 577 -7.79 11.92 5.29
C ASP A 577 -7.47 12.83 6.48
N ALA A 578 -6.19 13.11 6.71
CA ALA A 578 -5.76 13.98 7.82
C ALA A 578 -6.29 15.42 7.66
N LEU A 579 -6.34 15.93 6.44
CA LEU A 579 -6.92 17.25 6.13
C LEU A 579 -8.43 17.26 6.41
N ALA A 580 -9.14 16.20 6.05
CA ALA A 580 -10.58 16.08 6.33
C ALA A 580 -10.86 16.10 7.84
N ILE A 581 -10.07 15.38 8.65
CA ILE A 581 -10.18 15.38 10.12
C ILE A 581 -9.96 16.81 10.64
N THR A 582 -8.92 17.51 10.17
CA THR A 582 -8.64 18.88 10.65
C THR A 582 -9.72 19.88 10.25
N TYR A 583 -10.37 19.68 9.08
CA TYR A 583 -11.55 20.48 8.74
C TYR A 583 -12.75 20.19 9.67
N SER A 584 -12.91 18.93 10.12
CA SER A 584 -13.92 18.59 11.13
C SER A 584 -13.61 19.28 12.46
N ASP A 585 -12.34 19.26 12.91
CA ASP A 585 -11.89 19.95 14.13
C ASP A 585 -12.10 21.47 14.05
N LEU A 586 -12.01 22.05 12.84
CA LEU A 586 -12.30 23.47 12.58
C LEU A 586 -13.81 23.77 12.43
N GLY A 587 -14.69 22.78 12.61
CA GLY A 587 -16.14 22.91 12.47
C GLY A 587 -16.65 22.96 11.01
N LYS A 588 -15.78 22.76 10.01
CA LYS A 588 -16.16 22.78 8.59
C LYS A 588 -16.57 21.39 8.10
N TYR A 589 -17.61 20.83 8.70
CA TYR A 589 -18.04 19.44 8.54
C TYR A 589 -18.40 19.04 7.10
N GLN A 590 -19.01 19.96 6.33
CA GLN A 590 -19.36 19.66 4.94
C GLN A 590 -18.14 19.44 4.06
N LYS A 591 -17.08 20.25 4.26
CA LYS A 591 -15.81 20.10 3.54
C LYS A 591 -15.08 18.82 3.94
N ALA A 592 -15.11 18.48 5.22
CA ALA A 592 -14.58 17.22 5.74
C ALA A 592 -15.26 16.01 5.08
N LEU A 593 -16.59 16.02 4.97
CA LEU A 593 -17.37 14.97 4.31
C LEU A 593 -16.98 14.79 2.84
N GLU A 594 -16.85 15.89 2.09
CA GLU A 594 -16.45 15.86 0.67
C GLU A 594 -15.07 15.23 0.48
N LEU A 595 -14.08 15.60 1.32
CA LEU A 595 -12.74 15.06 1.26
C LEU A 595 -12.69 13.57 1.65
N ASN A 596 -13.38 13.17 2.73
CA ASN A 596 -13.46 11.76 3.14
C ASN A 596 -14.14 10.88 2.08
N LYS A 597 -15.21 11.37 1.45
CA LYS A 597 -15.88 10.67 0.34
C LYS A 597 -14.92 10.47 -0.83
N LYS A 598 -14.21 11.54 -1.24
CA LYS A 598 -13.21 11.48 -2.31
C LYS A 598 -12.11 10.47 -2.00
N CYS A 599 -11.58 10.48 -0.77
CA CYS A 599 -10.53 9.58 -0.34
C CYS A 599 -11.00 8.12 -0.37
N TYR A 600 -12.18 7.82 0.17
CA TYR A 600 -12.76 6.48 0.14
C TYR A 600 -12.96 5.96 -1.27
N GLU A 601 -13.56 6.77 -2.18
CA GLU A 601 -13.79 6.39 -3.58
C GLU A 601 -12.46 6.10 -4.33
N LEU A 602 -11.43 6.90 -4.11
CA LEU A 602 -10.12 6.69 -4.72
C LEU A 602 -9.46 5.42 -4.19
N ARG A 603 -9.49 5.18 -2.86
CA ARG A 603 -8.92 3.96 -2.27
C ARG A 603 -9.67 2.69 -2.70
N CYS A 604 -10.99 2.74 -2.84
CA CYS A 604 -11.75 1.63 -3.40
C CYS A 604 -11.29 1.23 -4.80
N LYS A 605 -10.99 2.23 -5.65
CA LYS A 605 -10.51 2.00 -7.02
C LYS A 605 -9.08 1.45 -7.07
N ILE A 606 -8.22 1.82 -6.13
CA ILE A 606 -6.78 1.50 -6.15
C ILE A 606 -6.49 0.21 -5.39
N LEU A 607 -7.01 0.10 -4.17
CA LEU A 607 -6.71 -0.98 -3.22
C LEU A 607 -7.84 -2.00 -3.09
N GLY A 608 -9.03 -1.65 -3.58
CA GLY A 608 -10.23 -2.43 -3.35
C GLY A 608 -10.93 -2.12 -2.02
N GLU A 609 -12.21 -2.44 -1.94
CA GLU A 609 -13.07 -2.11 -0.79
C GLU A 609 -12.66 -2.82 0.51
N ARG A 610 -12.07 -4.01 0.41
CA ARG A 610 -11.72 -4.85 1.58
C ARG A 610 -10.32 -4.55 2.15
N HIS A 611 -9.55 -3.68 1.52
CA HIS A 611 -8.22 -3.36 2.01
C HIS A 611 -8.30 -2.61 3.35
N PRO A 612 -7.48 -2.95 4.39
CA PRO A 612 -7.54 -2.32 5.71
C PRO A 612 -7.53 -0.79 5.67
N VAL A 613 -6.64 -0.20 4.85
CA VAL A 613 -6.55 1.27 4.69
C VAL A 613 -7.82 1.87 4.06
N THR A 614 -8.49 1.15 3.15
CA THR A 614 -9.79 1.58 2.58
C THR A 614 -10.89 1.56 3.65
N LEU A 615 -10.85 0.59 4.56
CA LEU A 615 -11.79 0.50 5.67
C LEU A 615 -11.58 1.63 6.70
N ASN A 616 -10.35 2.16 6.84
CA ASN A 616 -10.12 3.39 7.63
C ASN A 616 -10.84 4.59 7.01
N SER A 617 -10.73 4.80 5.68
CA SER A 617 -11.46 5.88 4.99
C SER A 617 -12.97 5.70 5.06
N LEU A 618 -13.47 4.45 5.02
CA LEU A 618 -14.90 4.18 5.21
C LEU A 618 -15.38 4.59 6.60
N ASN A 619 -14.58 4.30 7.63
CA ASN A 619 -14.86 4.71 9.00
C ASN A 619 -14.86 6.25 9.13
N ASN A 620 -13.87 6.95 8.55
CA ASN A 620 -13.79 8.41 8.57
C ASN A 620 -14.98 9.05 7.84
N LEU A 621 -15.39 8.48 6.71
CA LEU A 621 -16.59 8.91 5.98
C LEU A 621 -17.85 8.76 6.85
N ALA A 622 -17.98 7.66 7.59
CA ALA A 622 -19.10 7.44 8.51
C ALA A 622 -19.11 8.48 9.65
N CYS A 623 -17.93 8.78 10.23
CA CYS A 623 -17.80 9.85 11.23
C CYS A 623 -18.26 11.21 10.68
N SER A 624 -17.79 11.60 9.48
CA SER A 624 -18.22 12.86 8.87
C SER A 624 -19.71 12.92 8.57
N CYS A 625 -20.38 11.80 8.26
CA CYS A 625 -21.82 11.74 8.16
C CYS A 625 -22.49 12.01 9.53
N SER A 626 -21.90 11.51 10.61
CA SER A 626 -22.40 11.80 11.97
C SER A 626 -22.24 13.27 12.33
N ASP A 627 -21.12 13.91 11.98
CA ASP A 627 -20.82 15.31 12.27
C ASP A 627 -21.82 16.27 11.62
N ILE A 628 -22.33 15.93 10.42
CA ILE A 628 -23.38 16.75 9.75
C ILE A 628 -24.81 16.34 10.14
N GLY A 629 -25.00 15.36 11.06
CA GLY A 629 -26.31 14.91 11.52
C GLY A 629 -26.98 13.84 10.66
N GLU A 630 -26.32 13.30 9.62
CA GLU A 630 -26.84 12.18 8.81
C GLU A 630 -26.69 10.83 9.54
N TYR A 631 -27.31 10.70 10.73
CA TYR A 631 -27.06 9.56 11.64
C TYR A 631 -27.45 8.19 11.05
N GLN A 632 -28.52 8.12 10.26
CA GLN A 632 -28.92 6.85 9.63
C GLN A 632 -27.87 6.36 8.63
N LYS A 633 -27.30 7.24 7.82
CA LYS A 633 -26.27 6.94 6.85
C LYS A 633 -24.93 6.59 7.53
N ALA A 634 -24.58 7.32 8.59
CA ALA A 634 -23.43 7.01 9.41
C ALA A 634 -23.52 5.59 10.00
N PHE A 635 -24.69 5.22 10.51
CA PHE A 635 -24.98 3.89 11.04
C PHE A 635 -24.75 2.80 9.98
N GLU A 636 -25.30 2.94 8.78
CA GLU A 636 -25.12 1.97 7.68
C GLU A 636 -23.65 1.79 7.28
N LEU A 637 -22.89 2.90 7.24
CA LEU A 637 -21.47 2.88 6.92
C LEU A 637 -20.63 2.25 8.05
N HIS A 638 -20.92 2.55 9.32
CA HIS A 638 -20.24 1.92 10.47
C HIS A 638 -20.54 0.43 10.55
N GLU A 639 -21.80 0.01 10.34
CA GLU A 639 -22.18 -1.41 10.28
C GLU A 639 -21.40 -2.14 9.17
N LYS A 640 -21.34 -1.56 7.97
CA LYS A 640 -20.60 -2.10 6.83
C LYS A 640 -19.11 -2.22 7.16
N CYS A 641 -18.51 -1.17 7.73
CA CYS A 641 -17.11 -1.15 8.11
C CYS A 641 -16.79 -2.26 9.14
N TYR A 642 -17.58 -2.38 10.19
CA TYR A 642 -17.43 -3.41 11.22
C TYR A 642 -17.52 -4.82 10.63
N LYS A 643 -18.57 -5.10 9.81
CA LYS A 643 -18.74 -6.40 9.16
C LYS A 643 -17.57 -6.78 8.24
N LEU A 644 -17.05 -5.82 7.49
CA LEU A 644 -15.89 -6.04 6.62
C LEU A 644 -14.61 -6.28 7.42
N ARG A 645 -14.35 -5.49 8.47
CA ARG A 645 -13.18 -5.69 9.34
C ARG A 645 -13.22 -7.04 10.06
N CYS A 646 -14.39 -7.50 10.56
CA CYS A 646 -14.53 -8.85 11.12
C CYS A 646 -14.09 -9.93 10.12
N LYS A 647 -14.44 -9.78 8.84
CA LYS A 647 -14.08 -10.76 7.80
C LYS A 647 -12.60 -10.71 7.41
N VAL A 648 -11.98 -9.53 7.44
CA VAL A 648 -10.61 -9.32 6.95
C VAL A 648 -9.58 -9.50 8.06
N LEU A 649 -9.84 -8.92 9.23
CA LEU A 649 -8.89 -8.83 10.34
C LEU A 649 -9.27 -9.77 11.52
N GLY A 650 -10.52 -10.20 11.59
CA GLY A 650 -11.06 -10.94 12.74
C GLY A 650 -11.75 -10.03 13.77
N GLU A 651 -12.56 -10.62 14.64
CA GLU A 651 -13.36 -9.87 15.64
C GLU A 651 -12.51 -9.24 16.75
N GLU A 652 -11.38 -9.84 17.08
CA GLU A 652 -10.50 -9.43 18.18
C GLU A 652 -9.43 -8.40 17.76
N HIS A 653 -9.32 -8.09 16.46
CA HIS A 653 -8.33 -7.13 15.98
C HIS A 653 -8.64 -5.71 16.49
N PRO A 654 -7.62 -4.92 16.94
CA PRO A 654 -7.83 -3.55 17.47
C PRO A 654 -8.68 -2.65 16.57
N ASP A 655 -8.42 -2.63 15.26
CA ASP A 655 -9.21 -1.82 14.31
C ASP A 655 -10.67 -2.30 14.21
N THR A 656 -10.91 -3.60 14.33
CA THR A 656 -12.27 -4.14 14.35
C THR A 656 -13.00 -3.69 15.61
N LEU A 657 -12.31 -3.68 16.75
CA LEU A 657 -12.86 -3.18 18.02
C LEU A 657 -13.10 -1.66 17.99
N CYS A 658 -12.26 -0.89 17.26
CA CYS A 658 -12.53 0.53 16.99
C CYS A 658 -13.83 0.70 16.18
N SER A 659 -14.04 -0.10 15.12
CA SER A 659 -15.28 -0.05 14.35
C SER A 659 -16.50 -0.49 15.16
N LEU A 660 -16.35 -1.48 16.03
CA LEU A 660 -17.42 -1.92 16.93
C LEU A 660 -17.84 -0.78 17.88
N ASN A 661 -16.87 -0.05 18.42
CA ASN A 661 -17.13 1.11 19.27
C ASN A 661 -17.87 2.22 18.54
N ASN A 662 -17.45 2.55 17.30
CA ASN A 662 -18.10 3.58 16.49
C ASN A 662 -19.50 3.13 16.03
N PHE A 663 -19.68 1.85 15.77
CA PHE A 663 -20.99 1.27 15.47
C PHE A 663 -21.95 1.34 16.68
N ALA A 664 -21.45 1.08 17.89
CA ALA A 664 -22.20 1.26 19.12
C ALA A 664 -22.59 2.74 19.32
N TYR A 665 -21.66 3.68 19.09
CA TYR A 665 -21.96 5.11 19.15
C TYR A 665 -23.05 5.54 18.15
N ALA A 666 -23.03 4.96 16.93
CA ALA A 666 -24.07 5.25 15.94
C ALA A 666 -25.46 4.80 16.42
N TYR A 667 -25.58 3.67 17.15
CA TYR A 667 -26.84 3.28 17.80
C TYR A 667 -27.29 4.31 18.85
N SER A 668 -26.37 4.82 19.68
CA SER A 668 -26.70 5.91 20.64
C SER A 668 -27.25 7.15 19.97
N LYS A 669 -26.67 7.55 18.82
CA LYS A 669 -27.16 8.71 18.04
C LYS A 669 -28.54 8.50 17.43
N LEU A 670 -28.94 7.27 17.18
CA LEU A 670 -30.29 6.90 16.73
C LEU A 670 -31.29 6.70 17.89
N GLY A 671 -30.85 6.87 19.15
CA GLY A 671 -31.69 6.68 20.32
C GLY A 671 -31.88 5.22 20.78
N GLU A 672 -31.18 4.27 20.14
CA GLU A 672 -31.22 2.83 20.43
C GLU A 672 -30.23 2.48 21.57
N TYR A 673 -30.40 3.12 22.74
CA TYR A 673 -29.44 3.11 23.84
C TYR A 673 -29.14 1.69 24.39
N GLN A 674 -30.14 0.80 24.42
CA GLN A 674 -29.94 -0.56 24.92
C GLN A 674 -28.97 -1.35 24.02
N LYS A 675 -29.12 -1.25 22.69
CA LYS A 675 -28.21 -1.91 21.74
C LYS A 675 -26.81 -1.32 21.77
N ALA A 676 -26.73 0.02 21.89
CA ALA A 676 -25.46 0.71 22.07
C ALA A 676 -24.70 0.20 23.30
N PHE A 677 -25.40 0.08 24.42
CA PHE A 677 -24.86 -0.48 25.66
C PHE A 677 -24.30 -1.89 25.49
N GLU A 678 -25.07 -2.81 24.88
CA GLU A 678 -24.63 -4.19 24.66
C GLU A 678 -23.34 -4.27 23.83
N LEU A 679 -23.22 -3.42 22.78
CA LEU A 679 -22.04 -3.38 21.95
C LEU A 679 -20.83 -2.71 22.64
N HIS A 680 -21.03 -1.64 23.41
CA HIS A 680 -19.96 -1.03 24.21
C HIS A 680 -19.45 -2.00 25.28
N GLU A 681 -20.34 -2.77 25.93
CA GLU A 681 -19.96 -3.80 26.88
C GLU A 681 -19.16 -4.93 26.21
N LYS A 682 -19.62 -5.42 25.03
CA LYS A 682 -18.87 -6.39 24.22
C LYS A 682 -17.49 -5.86 23.86
N CYS A 683 -17.41 -4.62 23.37
CA CYS A 683 -16.16 -3.98 22.97
C CYS A 683 -15.16 -3.89 24.13
N TYR A 684 -15.62 -3.40 25.31
CA TYR A 684 -14.78 -3.31 26.49
C TYR A 684 -14.25 -4.67 26.95
N LYS A 685 -15.12 -5.69 27.03
CA LYS A 685 -14.73 -7.08 27.40
C LYS A 685 -13.67 -7.64 26.46
N LEU A 686 -13.86 -7.47 25.16
CA LEU A 686 -12.88 -7.94 24.15
C LEU A 686 -11.56 -7.19 24.25
N ARG A 687 -11.59 -5.86 24.43
CA ARG A 687 -10.36 -5.06 24.60
C ARG A 687 -9.61 -5.44 25.88
N CYS A 688 -10.30 -5.69 26.99
CA CYS A 688 -9.66 -6.19 28.21
C CYS A 688 -8.95 -7.53 27.99
N LYS A 689 -9.59 -8.43 27.23
CA LYS A 689 -9.02 -9.75 26.90
C LYS A 689 -7.76 -9.63 26.02
N VAL A 690 -7.79 -8.76 25.00
CA VAL A 690 -6.75 -8.69 23.96
C VAL A 690 -5.60 -7.75 24.35
N LEU A 691 -5.94 -6.57 24.87
CA LEU A 691 -4.99 -5.48 25.10
C LEU A 691 -4.64 -5.28 26.59
N GLY A 692 -5.45 -5.85 27.47
CA GLY A 692 -5.35 -5.58 28.92
C GLY A 692 -6.19 -4.38 29.36
N GLU A 693 -6.43 -4.28 30.67
CA GLU A 693 -7.34 -3.29 31.25
C GLU A 693 -6.74 -1.86 31.28
N GLU A 694 -5.43 -1.74 31.42
CA GLU A 694 -4.71 -0.47 31.52
C GLU A 694 -4.35 0.13 30.15
N TYR A 695 -4.63 -0.60 29.06
CA TYR A 695 -4.32 -0.14 27.73
C TYR A 695 -5.20 1.06 27.30
N PHE A 696 -4.60 2.03 26.61
CA PHE A 696 -5.24 3.31 26.24
C PHE A 696 -6.62 3.13 25.59
N GLU A 697 -6.71 2.26 24.59
CA GLU A 697 -7.95 1.98 23.85
C GLU A 697 -9.00 1.26 24.72
N THR A 698 -8.55 0.40 25.65
CA THR A 698 -9.43 -0.27 26.62
C THR A 698 -10.05 0.75 27.56
N LEU A 699 -9.24 1.71 28.02
CA LEU A 699 -9.72 2.81 28.86
C LEU A 699 -10.72 3.72 28.13
N ASN A 700 -10.53 3.96 26.82
CA ASN A 700 -11.53 4.66 26.01
C ASN A 700 -12.85 3.88 25.92
N SER A 701 -12.80 2.56 25.78
CA SER A 701 -14.02 1.72 25.80
C SER A 701 -14.71 1.72 27.17
N LEU A 702 -13.94 1.77 28.27
CA LEU A 702 -14.48 1.90 29.62
C LEU A 702 -15.23 3.22 29.78
N ASN A 703 -14.68 4.32 29.26
CA ASN A 703 -15.33 5.61 29.24
C ASN A 703 -16.65 5.59 28.44
N ASN A 704 -16.63 5.00 27.23
CA ASN A 704 -17.83 4.89 26.41
C ASN A 704 -18.91 4.01 27.06
N LEU A 705 -18.49 2.95 27.75
CA LEU A 705 -19.40 2.11 28.53
C LEU A 705 -20.01 2.89 29.70
N ALA A 706 -19.24 3.77 30.39
CA ALA A 706 -19.76 4.64 31.43
C ALA A 706 -20.84 5.60 30.90
N TYR A 707 -20.62 6.21 29.72
CA TYR A 707 -21.64 7.02 29.03
C TYR A 707 -22.87 6.18 28.66
N ALA A 708 -22.68 4.97 28.13
CA ALA A 708 -23.80 4.09 27.77
C ALA A 708 -24.67 3.72 28.98
N TYR A 709 -24.08 3.49 30.18
CA TYR A 709 -24.84 3.34 31.43
C TYR A 709 -25.60 4.61 31.79
N SER A 710 -25.04 5.78 31.59
CA SER A 710 -25.72 7.06 31.77
C SER A 710 -26.92 7.22 30.82
N ASP A 711 -26.77 6.82 29.55
CA ASP A 711 -27.81 6.90 28.52
C ASP A 711 -29.03 6.00 28.82
N ILE A 712 -28.81 4.84 29.45
CA ILE A 712 -29.89 3.95 29.91
C ILE A 712 -30.42 4.30 31.31
N GLY A 713 -29.86 5.38 31.94
CA GLY A 713 -30.32 5.91 33.22
C GLY A 713 -29.71 5.26 34.46
N ASP A 714 -28.78 4.33 34.34
CA ASP A 714 -28.05 3.75 35.50
C ASP A 714 -26.84 4.62 35.86
N TYR A 715 -27.12 5.78 36.43
CA TYR A 715 -26.10 6.76 36.83
C TYR A 715 -25.16 6.27 37.92
N GLN A 716 -25.62 5.30 38.76
CA GLN A 716 -24.76 4.76 39.81
C GLN A 716 -23.66 3.88 39.23
N LYS A 717 -23.99 3.03 38.25
CA LYS A 717 -23.04 2.22 37.56
C LYS A 717 -22.10 3.04 36.69
N SER A 718 -22.65 4.06 36.02
CA SER A 718 -21.86 5.07 35.29
C SER A 718 -20.81 5.74 36.19
N LEU A 719 -21.19 6.10 37.45
CA LEU A 719 -20.26 6.70 38.41
C LEU A 719 -19.12 5.73 38.79
N GLU A 720 -19.45 4.49 39.13
CA GLU A 720 -18.45 3.46 39.46
C GLU A 720 -17.41 3.29 38.32
N LEU A 721 -17.87 3.24 37.08
CA LEU A 721 -16.99 3.07 35.93
C LEU A 721 -16.19 4.33 35.62
N SER A 722 -16.78 5.52 35.79
CA SER A 722 -16.06 6.78 35.56
C SER A 722 -14.98 7.00 36.62
N GLU A 723 -15.24 6.64 37.91
CA GLU A 723 -14.21 6.65 38.94
C GLU A 723 -13.08 5.65 38.64
N LYS A 724 -13.41 4.45 38.17
CA LYS A 724 -12.43 3.45 37.74
C LYS A 724 -11.58 3.98 36.58
N PHE A 725 -12.22 4.56 35.55
CA PHE A 725 -11.59 5.15 34.40
C PHE A 725 -10.61 6.25 34.82
N TYR A 726 -11.02 7.18 35.66
CA TYR A 726 -10.13 8.23 36.17
C TYR A 726 -8.95 7.66 36.95
N LYS A 727 -9.17 6.70 37.87
CA LYS A 727 -8.09 6.09 38.65
C LYS A 727 -7.06 5.37 37.77
N LEU A 728 -7.50 4.66 36.75
CA LEU A 728 -6.60 3.97 35.82
C LEU A 728 -5.82 4.96 34.95
N ARG A 729 -6.48 6.00 34.41
CA ARG A 729 -5.80 7.06 33.65
C ARG A 729 -4.75 7.79 34.50
N PHE A 730 -5.12 8.13 35.74
CA PHE A 730 -4.20 8.76 36.71
C PHE A 730 -2.97 7.88 36.99
N LYS A 731 -3.20 6.57 37.18
CA LYS A 731 -2.13 5.60 37.43
C LYS A 731 -1.16 5.50 36.25
N VAL A 732 -1.67 5.45 35.02
CA VAL A 732 -0.88 5.21 33.79
C VAL A 732 -0.19 6.48 33.30
N LEU A 733 -0.90 7.62 33.30
CA LEU A 733 -0.46 8.84 32.61
C LEU A 733 -0.16 10.02 33.58
N GLY A 734 -0.53 9.88 34.86
CA GLY A 734 -0.43 10.98 35.81
C GLY A 734 -1.60 11.97 35.76
N GLU A 735 -1.62 12.91 36.67
CA GLU A 735 -2.72 13.87 36.83
C GLU A 735 -2.79 14.94 35.75
N GLU A 736 -1.64 15.38 35.29
CA GLU A 736 -1.50 16.49 34.34
C GLU A 736 -1.70 16.09 32.89
N HIS A 737 -1.83 14.79 32.58
CA HIS A 737 -2.02 14.35 31.18
C HIS A 737 -3.40 14.79 30.65
N PRO A 738 -3.50 15.33 29.41
CA PRO A 738 -4.75 15.84 28.83
C PRO A 738 -5.91 14.83 28.87
N THR A 739 -5.65 13.54 28.60
CA THR A 739 -6.69 12.51 28.66
C THR A 739 -7.12 12.13 30.09
N THR A 740 -6.28 12.32 31.10
CA THR A 740 -6.65 12.18 32.52
C THR A 740 -7.59 13.30 32.94
N LEU A 741 -7.36 14.51 32.42
CA LEU A 741 -8.24 15.64 32.64
C LEU A 741 -9.61 15.44 31.95
N SER A 742 -9.64 14.78 30.78
CA SER A 742 -10.91 14.41 30.14
C SER A 742 -11.69 13.37 30.96
N ALA A 743 -10.99 12.48 31.70
CA ALA A 743 -11.64 11.54 32.60
C ALA A 743 -12.29 12.25 33.80
N LEU A 744 -11.68 13.37 34.27
CA LEU A 744 -12.32 14.24 35.29
C LEU A 744 -13.58 14.91 34.75
N ASP A 745 -13.60 15.36 33.49
CA ASP A 745 -14.81 15.92 32.88
C ASP A 745 -15.94 14.90 32.81
N THR A 746 -15.63 13.64 32.43
CA THR A 746 -16.63 12.56 32.46
C THR A 746 -17.18 12.34 33.87
N LEU A 747 -16.30 12.28 34.85
CA LEU A 747 -16.70 12.08 36.24
C LEU A 747 -17.61 13.24 36.75
N ALA A 748 -17.26 14.50 36.44
CA ALA A 748 -18.06 15.66 36.76
C ALA A 748 -19.45 15.66 36.09
N TYR A 749 -19.48 15.24 34.81
CA TYR A 749 -20.73 15.04 34.07
C TYR A 749 -21.66 14.04 34.79
N VAL A 750 -21.13 12.89 35.21
CA VAL A 750 -21.94 11.87 35.92
C VAL A 750 -22.41 12.37 37.29
N TYR A 751 -21.58 13.11 38.04
CA TYR A 751 -22.03 13.77 39.27
C TYR A 751 -23.18 14.77 39.04
N SER A 752 -23.12 15.51 37.91
CA SER A 752 -24.21 16.43 37.50
C SER A 752 -25.52 15.66 37.23
N LYS A 753 -25.45 14.49 36.56
CA LYS A 753 -26.63 13.63 36.33
C LYS A 753 -27.22 13.07 37.62
N LEU A 754 -26.39 12.79 38.61
CA LEU A 754 -26.80 12.40 39.95
C LEU A 754 -27.28 13.61 40.82
N LYS A 755 -27.34 14.81 40.24
CA LYS A 755 -27.70 16.09 40.93
C LYS A 755 -26.74 16.48 42.04
N ASN A 756 -25.53 15.93 42.08
CA ASN A 756 -24.49 16.34 43.03
C ASN A 756 -23.65 17.49 42.41
N TYR A 757 -24.32 18.62 42.24
CA TYR A 757 -23.74 19.77 41.51
C TYR A 757 -22.51 20.36 42.21
N GLN A 758 -22.44 20.27 43.57
CA GLN A 758 -21.30 20.77 44.30
C GLN A 758 -20.02 20.00 44.00
N LYS A 759 -20.08 18.65 43.98
CA LYS A 759 -18.93 17.84 43.58
C LYS A 759 -18.56 18.06 42.12
N ALA A 760 -19.54 18.18 41.23
CA ALA A 760 -19.29 18.48 39.83
C ALA A 760 -18.53 19.81 39.66
N LEU A 761 -18.95 20.85 40.41
CA LEU A 761 -18.28 22.14 40.40
C LEU A 761 -16.81 22.02 40.83
N GLU A 762 -16.55 21.36 41.97
CA GLU A 762 -15.18 21.17 42.50
C GLU A 762 -14.26 20.48 41.47
N ILE A 763 -14.77 19.49 40.75
CA ILE A 763 -14.01 18.74 39.70
C ILE A 763 -13.78 19.65 38.49
N HIS A 764 -14.79 20.37 37.99
CA HIS A 764 -14.64 21.30 36.86
C HIS A 764 -13.67 22.43 37.16
N GLU A 765 -13.70 22.99 38.39
CA GLU A 765 -12.71 23.99 38.80
C GLU A 765 -11.27 23.44 38.76
N LYS A 766 -11.09 22.24 39.32
CA LYS A 766 -9.79 21.55 39.29
C LYS A 766 -9.32 21.33 37.85
N CYS A 767 -10.20 20.78 37.00
CA CYS A 767 -9.88 20.46 35.59
C CYS A 767 -9.50 21.73 34.80
N TYR A 768 -10.29 22.82 34.93
CA TYR A 768 -10.01 24.10 34.28
C TYR A 768 -8.67 24.70 34.72
N LYS A 769 -8.38 24.72 36.06
CA LYS A 769 -7.11 25.22 36.60
C LYS A 769 -5.91 24.45 36.05
N LEU A 770 -6.00 23.11 36.00
CA LEU A 770 -4.91 22.28 35.47
C LEU A 770 -4.70 22.47 33.95
N ARG A 771 -5.78 22.54 33.18
CA ARG A 771 -5.67 22.81 31.74
C ARG A 771 -5.09 24.18 31.43
N CYS A 772 -5.47 25.22 32.19
CA CYS A 772 -4.85 26.53 32.03
C CYS A 772 -3.34 26.49 32.30
N LYS A 773 -2.91 25.75 33.32
CA LYS A 773 -1.48 25.59 33.67
C LYS A 773 -0.69 24.87 32.57
N ILE A 774 -1.26 23.81 31.97
CA ILE A 774 -0.56 22.87 31.08
C ILE A 774 -0.64 23.31 29.63
N LEU A 775 -1.85 23.69 29.18
CA LEU A 775 -2.14 23.97 27.79
C LEU A 775 -2.27 25.47 27.48
N GLY A 776 -2.51 26.30 28.53
CA GLY A 776 -2.84 27.69 28.35
C GLY A 776 -4.35 27.95 28.32
N GLY A 777 -4.76 29.21 28.63
CA GLY A 777 -6.16 29.60 28.78
C GLY A 777 -6.97 29.69 27.48
N GLU A 778 -6.28 29.83 26.35
CA GLU A 778 -6.90 30.06 25.04
C GLU A 778 -7.08 28.75 24.22
N GLN A 779 -6.60 27.62 24.73
CA GLN A 779 -6.72 26.35 24.00
C GLN A 779 -8.18 25.86 23.92
N PRO A 780 -8.66 25.34 22.76
CA PRO A 780 -10.05 24.91 22.59
C PRO A 780 -10.54 23.97 23.70
N VAL A 781 -9.70 23.02 24.12
CA VAL A 781 -10.00 22.05 25.18
C VAL A 781 -10.11 22.75 26.56
N THR A 782 -9.31 23.80 26.81
CA THR A 782 -9.37 24.62 28.02
C THR A 782 -10.64 25.45 28.01
N LEU A 783 -11.02 26.01 26.87
CA LEU A 783 -12.27 26.77 26.72
C LEU A 783 -13.50 25.85 26.90
N SER A 784 -13.43 24.59 26.52
CA SER A 784 -14.48 23.61 26.82
C SER A 784 -14.60 23.35 28.33
N SER A 785 -13.47 23.30 29.08
CA SER A 785 -13.53 23.22 30.55
C SER A 785 -14.11 24.50 31.20
N LEU A 786 -13.82 25.68 30.64
CA LEU A 786 -14.39 26.93 31.09
C LEU A 786 -15.91 26.95 30.88
N ASN A 787 -16.39 26.47 29.73
CA ASN A 787 -17.80 26.32 29.45
C ASN A 787 -18.48 25.35 30.41
N ASN A 788 -17.87 24.18 30.67
CA ASN A 788 -18.40 23.21 31.65
C ASN A 788 -18.44 23.74 33.06
N LEU A 789 -17.44 24.54 33.44
CA LEU A 789 -17.43 25.24 34.75
C LEU A 789 -18.59 26.24 34.85
N ALA A 790 -18.84 27.02 33.78
CA ALA A 790 -19.97 27.95 33.75
C ALA A 790 -21.32 27.22 33.85
N VAL A 791 -21.47 26.06 33.16
CA VAL A 791 -22.64 25.17 33.30
C VAL A 791 -22.81 24.69 34.74
N ALA A 792 -21.73 24.34 35.46
CA ALA A 792 -21.77 23.87 36.83
C ALA A 792 -22.29 24.97 37.78
N TYR A 793 -21.85 26.23 37.61
CA TYR A 793 -22.39 27.36 38.35
C TYR A 793 -23.89 27.60 38.04
N SER A 794 -24.27 27.50 36.77
CA SER A 794 -25.68 27.61 36.35
C SER A 794 -26.56 26.53 36.99
N ASN A 795 -26.08 25.29 37.13
CA ASN A 795 -26.80 24.20 37.80
C ASN A 795 -26.97 24.42 39.31
N LEU A 796 -26.10 25.20 39.92
CA LEU A 796 -26.19 25.65 41.34
C LEU A 796 -27.01 26.94 41.50
N CYS A 797 -27.59 27.44 40.40
CA CYS A 797 -28.35 28.70 40.36
C CYS A 797 -27.49 29.95 40.64
N ASP A 798 -26.16 29.86 40.58
CA ASP A 798 -25.28 31.05 40.63
C ASP A 798 -25.14 31.62 39.20
N TYR A 799 -26.25 32.20 38.74
CA TYR A 799 -26.35 32.71 37.36
C TYR A 799 -25.43 33.90 37.11
N GLN A 800 -25.09 34.69 38.16
CA GLN A 800 -24.18 35.82 38.00
C GLN A 800 -22.77 35.37 37.61
N LYS A 801 -22.25 34.37 38.33
CA LYS A 801 -20.93 33.81 38.07
C LYS A 801 -20.90 32.99 36.77
N ALA A 802 -21.99 32.27 36.46
CA ALA A 802 -22.16 31.60 35.21
C ALA A 802 -22.11 32.57 33.99
N LEU A 803 -22.75 33.73 34.12
CA LEU A 803 -22.77 34.79 33.11
C LEU A 803 -21.35 35.25 32.79
N GLU A 804 -20.57 35.67 33.85
CA GLU A 804 -19.19 36.14 33.71
C GLU A 804 -18.30 35.11 32.98
N LEU A 805 -18.45 33.83 33.34
CA LEU A 805 -17.63 32.76 32.72
C LEU A 805 -18.05 32.44 31.29
N PHE A 806 -19.37 32.44 30.99
CA PHE A 806 -19.85 32.23 29.61
C PHE A 806 -19.46 33.41 28.70
N GLU A 807 -19.55 34.67 29.17
CA GLU A 807 -19.10 35.83 28.39
C GLU A 807 -17.62 35.69 28.04
N LYS A 808 -16.78 35.44 29.05
CA LYS A 808 -15.35 35.21 28.85
C LYS A 808 -15.08 34.03 27.87
N CYS A 809 -15.81 32.93 28.03
CA CYS A 809 -15.65 31.76 27.16
C CYS A 809 -16.06 32.06 25.71
N TYR A 810 -17.17 32.79 25.52
CA TYR A 810 -17.67 33.18 24.20
C TYR A 810 -16.69 34.10 23.50
N ASP A 811 -16.18 35.13 24.14
CA ASP A 811 -15.23 36.07 23.55
C ASP A 811 -13.95 35.32 23.09
N LEU A 812 -13.37 34.49 23.96
CA LEU A 812 -12.19 33.71 23.63
C LEU A 812 -12.45 32.65 22.50
N ARG A 813 -13.64 32.03 22.50
CA ARG A 813 -14.01 31.12 21.42
C ARG A 813 -14.20 31.83 20.08
N CYS A 814 -14.75 33.07 20.09
CA CYS A 814 -14.83 33.89 18.88
C CYS A 814 -13.42 34.20 18.29
N GLU A 815 -12.48 34.54 19.19
CA GLU A 815 -11.11 34.84 18.77
C GLU A 815 -10.36 33.60 18.23
N VAL A 816 -10.51 32.44 18.87
CA VAL A 816 -9.72 31.21 18.56
C VAL A 816 -10.38 30.37 17.49
N LEU A 817 -11.69 30.15 17.56
CA LEU A 817 -12.42 29.22 16.67
C LEU A 817 -13.25 29.95 15.62
N GLY A 818 -13.62 31.21 15.90
CA GLY A 818 -14.53 32.00 15.08
C GLY A 818 -15.98 31.96 15.58
N GLU A 819 -16.77 32.96 15.19
CA GLU A 819 -18.17 33.11 15.60
C GLU A 819 -19.10 32.00 15.12
N GLU A 820 -18.80 31.42 13.93
CA GLU A 820 -19.63 30.37 13.31
C GLU A 820 -19.25 28.94 13.79
N HIS A 821 -18.22 28.81 14.64
CA HIS A 821 -17.82 27.50 15.11
C HIS A 821 -18.92 26.88 16.00
N PRO A 822 -19.25 25.57 15.89
CA PRO A 822 -20.31 24.94 16.67
C PRO A 822 -20.19 25.15 18.18
N ASP A 823 -18.97 25.02 18.72
CA ASP A 823 -18.72 25.23 20.13
C ASP A 823 -18.96 26.70 20.57
N THR A 824 -18.66 27.66 19.70
CA THR A 824 -18.92 29.08 19.95
C THR A 824 -20.43 29.35 20.00
N LEU A 825 -21.15 28.75 19.03
CA LEU A 825 -22.62 28.85 18.98
C LEU A 825 -23.29 28.19 20.21
N GLU A 826 -22.77 27.02 20.67
CA GLU A 826 -23.25 26.36 21.89
C GLU A 826 -23.05 27.23 23.10
N THR A 827 -21.88 27.88 23.25
CA THR A 827 -21.65 28.83 24.36
C THR A 827 -22.62 30.00 24.31
N LEU A 828 -22.91 30.51 23.11
CA LEU A 828 -23.86 31.59 22.93
C LEU A 828 -25.29 31.22 23.39
N LEU A 829 -25.71 29.98 23.10
CA LEU A 829 -27.01 29.48 23.55
C LEU A 829 -27.06 29.38 25.07
N CYS A 830 -26.00 28.86 25.72
CA CYS A 830 -25.91 28.79 27.18
C CYS A 830 -25.89 30.21 27.83
N LEU A 831 -25.16 31.13 27.22
CA LEU A 831 -25.08 32.53 27.64
C LEU A 831 -26.46 33.20 27.60
N ASN A 832 -27.20 33.03 26.52
CA ASN A 832 -28.54 33.58 26.38
C ASN A 832 -29.53 33.00 27.41
N TYR A 833 -29.45 31.69 27.66
CA TYR A 833 -30.23 31.04 28.70
C TYR A 833 -29.99 31.67 30.10
N VAL A 834 -28.73 31.88 30.45
CA VAL A 834 -28.38 32.49 31.78
C VAL A 834 -28.83 33.94 31.85
N ARG A 835 -28.72 34.71 30.76
CA ARG A 835 -29.24 36.10 30.69
C ARG A 835 -30.76 36.15 30.92
N GLU A 836 -31.53 35.25 30.33
CA GLU A 836 -32.96 35.14 30.56
C GLU A 836 -33.28 34.79 32.03
N LYS A 837 -32.50 33.93 32.69
CA LYS A 837 -32.70 33.57 34.08
C LYS A 837 -32.39 34.69 35.07
N LEU A 838 -31.53 35.62 34.74
CA LEU A 838 -31.19 36.79 35.55
C LEU A 838 -32.21 37.93 35.36
N GLN A 839 -32.95 37.94 34.25
CA GLN A 839 -34.01 38.94 33.98
C GLN A 839 -35.35 38.55 34.61
N ASN A 840 -35.57 37.24 34.84
CA ASN A 840 -36.73 36.67 35.48
C ASN A 840 -36.47 36.44 36.99
#